data_8a3d8e75524bc2eb2ed6e7bcfe05d56e
#
_entry.id   8a3d8e75524bc2eb2ed6e7bcfe05d56e
#
_cell.length_a   1.000
_cell.length_b   1.000
_cell.length_c   1.000
_cell.angle_alpha   90.00
_cell.angle_beta   90.00
_cell.angle_gamma   90.00
#
_symmetry.space_group_name_H-M   'P 1'
#
loop_
_entity.id
_entity.type
_entity.pdbx_description
1 polymer ?
#
loop_
_entity_poly.entity_id
_entity_poly.type
_entity_poly.pdbx_seq_one_letter_code
_entity_poly.pdbx_strand_id
1 'polypeptide(L)'
;MKHLSDLSLIHKKNIVLHYIIPILISILLLLAVLAALASNTADMKRQLRKSTERYAEDISGQLTSNISSRMNMREIYIRNLADTIARMPMKFLTEEFFERKAEFLEMDAIFLINADGSVVPAGIDEVHPELKEFQTDHPDIYETPHICHSSHEEVLFSAPIFWQDSSETSVLIGVRSNKTLQKMLQEVDYRDQGLSCIVDSDGTVIVSATDEAPFSALQDIFGSGLVAKEDNELQEKIQNDIKEQRPGITHFQSSGKESLVFCYNFLGINDWMLLTLLPSNLFSDGTEPYLIRYFMITAFLALAILLVFFCVIWSYWRSFRAIQTAALTDLLTDGKNRTAFQIEAEHLFQKYSWQNLAIVYMNIRGFKRINEKFGSKTGDMLLHQIHKTLNTCLEEEELICRAAADHFFLLLKCSSEEELLDRTAAMFHQLEKQLPSQFLITSSSIAAGAYLLNRPEKEFTVLIDRAKRAGDQAQTGECRLYDASFEKQLEREYLLDESFQHAIENHEFQLYIQPKVCPFQEKTCGGEVLVRWQHPKFGMIFPGEFIPLFERNGKICALDFYMFEETCRLMRKWLKKGTAVPLSVNLSRAHLISSDMSFLDRFKALKEQYQIPDGLIDLELTESLMLERREMHLVMTMINRIRDMGFLCSIDDFGFGYSSLTMLKDLNVTTVKLDRQFLLNENEKSWMVVCQLIQLAHNLGMSVVAEGVDQPDQVEKLKECGCDLIQGYIYAKPMPVSDFEHQTGI
;
A
#
# COMPACT_ATOMS: atom_id res chain seq x y z
N MET A 1 10.31 -0.92 13.08
CA MET A 1 9.52 0.35 13.05
C MET A 1 9.90 1.40 14.08
N LYS A 2 10.55 1.07 15.21
CA LYS A 2 11.20 2.06 16.08
C LYS A 2 12.23 2.96 15.36
N HIS A 3 12.65 2.56 14.15
CA HIS A 3 13.62 3.30 13.33
C HIS A 3 13.04 4.42 12.46
N LEU A 4 11.74 4.51 12.21
CA LEU A 4 11.17 5.55 11.34
C LEU A 4 10.63 6.77 12.12
N SER A 5 10.15 6.59 13.35
CA SER A 5 9.74 7.71 14.20
C SER A 5 10.95 8.40 14.87
N ASP A 6 11.97 7.65 15.23
CA ASP A 6 13.28 8.20 15.61
C ASP A 6 13.95 8.91 14.41
N LEU A 7 13.67 8.50 13.19
CA LEU A 7 14.14 9.16 11.96
C LEU A 7 13.60 10.59 11.79
N SER A 8 12.39 10.92 12.21
CA SER A 8 11.85 12.27 12.05
C SER A 8 12.38 13.27 13.11
N LEU A 9 12.59 12.85 14.33
CA LEU A 9 13.18 13.68 15.41
C LEU A 9 14.71 13.62 15.45
N ILE A 10 15.29 12.45 15.21
CA ILE A 10 16.76 12.29 15.05
C ILE A 10 17.21 12.90 13.73
N HIS A 11 16.38 12.84 12.67
CA HIS A 11 16.69 13.48 11.38
C HIS A 11 16.77 15.01 11.48
N LYS A 12 15.90 15.69 12.22
CA LYS A 12 16.02 17.17 12.40
C LYS A 12 17.28 17.57 13.17
N LYS A 13 17.68 16.83 14.19
CA LYS A 13 18.91 17.09 14.95
C LYS A 13 20.18 16.64 14.24
N ASN A 14 20.16 15.51 13.58
CA ASN A 14 21.31 14.98 12.85
C ASN A 14 21.55 15.64 11.49
N ILE A 15 20.53 16.15 10.82
CA ILE A 15 20.68 16.85 9.54
C ILE A 15 21.41 18.17 9.72
N VAL A 16 21.12 18.95 10.74
CA VAL A 16 21.86 20.17 11.06
C VAL A 16 23.30 19.83 11.45
N LEU A 17 23.52 18.78 12.24
CA LEU A 17 24.85 18.41 12.74
C LEU A 17 25.73 17.75 11.66
N HIS A 18 25.16 16.92 10.78
CA HIS A 18 25.96 16.14 9.82
C HIS A 18 26.18 16.82 8.47
N TYR A 19 25.40 17.82 8.09
CA TYR A 19 25.51 18.46 6.77
C TYR A 19 25.82 19.96 6.81
N ILE A 20 25.25 20.71 7.76
CA ILE A 20 25.51 22.14 7.84
C ILE A 20 26.89 22.42 8.46
N ILE A 21 27.29 21.66 9.47
CA ILE A 21 28.59 21.82 10.12
C ILE A 21 29.77 21.52 9.15
N PRO A 22 29.77 20.40 8.38
CA PRO A 22 30.86 20.19 7.37
C PRO A 22 30.90 21.24 6.29
N ILE A 23 29.75 21.74 5.82
CA ILE A 23 29.70 22.82 4.82
C ILE A 23 30.21 24.12 5.42
N LEU A 24 29.83 24.48 6.62
CA LEU A 24 30.34 25.65 7.33
C LEU A 24 31.86 25.56 7.65
N ILE A 25 32.28 24.37 8.08
CA ILE A 25 33.72 24.09 8.30
C ILE A 25 34.51 24.16 7.00
N SER A 26 33.96 23.63 5.89
CA SER A 26 34.61 23.69 4.57
C SER A 26 34.70 25.14 4.03
N ILE A 27 33.65 25.94 4.24
CA ILE A 27 33.65 27.36 3.88
C ILE A 27 34.64 28.15 4.77
N LEU A 28 34.68 27.88 6.05
CA LEU A 28 35.62 28.53 7.00
C LEU A 28 37.07 28.12 6.72
N LEU A 29 37.27 26.84 6.34
CA LEU A 29 38.59 26.35 5.91
C LEU A 29 39.04 27.01 4.59
N LEU A 30 38.10 27.15 3.63
CA LEU A 30 38.37 27.83 2.37
C LEU A 30 38.74 29.34 2.58
N LEU A 31 37.98 30.01 3.44
CA LEU A 31 38.26 31.42 3.78
C LEU A 31 39.54 31.57 4.58
N ALA A 32 39.88 30.66 5.47
CA ALA A 32 41.15 30.67 6.19
C ALA A 32 42.36 30.43 5.27
N VAL A 33 42.22 29.54 4.28
CA VAL A 33 43.24 29.28 3.27
C VAL A 33 43.45 30.50 2.36
N LEU A 34 42.36 31.16 1.92
CA LEU A 34 42.43 32.39 1.11
C LEU A 34 43.02 33.58 1.87
N ALA A 35 42.68 33.73 3.15
CA ALA A 35 43.24 34.80 3.98
C ALA A 35 44.73 34.59 4.29
N ALA A 36 45.16 33.33 4.48
CA ALA A 36 46.61 33.02 4.66
C ALA A 36 47.43 33.29 3.39
N LEU A 37 46.86 33.08 2.21
CA LEU A 37 47.48 33.34 0.91
C LEU A 37 47.61 34.84 0.61
N ALA A 38 46.70 35.69 1.11
CA ALA A 38 46.71 37.13 0.86
C ALA A 38 47.73 37.89 1.74
N SER A 39 48.17 37.29 2.83
CA SER A 39 49.02 38.03 3.80
C SER A 39 50.56 37.90 3.65
N ASN A 40 51.04 37.08 2.72
CA ASN A 40 52.46 36.73 2.78
C ASN A 40 53.19 36.69 1.42
N THR A 41 53.31 37.85 0.74
CA THR A 41 54.05 37.98 -0.53
C THR A 41 55.57 38.13 -0.39
N ALA A 42 56.10 38.43 0.80
CA ALA A 42 57.54 38.62 1.02
C ALA A 42 58.32 37.31 1.36
N ASP A 43 57.68 36.31 1.89
CA ASP A 43 58.29 35.00 2.26
C ASP A 43 58.25 33.95 1.12
N MET A 44 57.77 34.33 -0.05
CA MET A 44 57.43 33.42 -1.13
C MET A 44 58.66 32.69 -1.72
N LYS A 45 59.85 33.34 -1.78
CA LYS A 45 61.04 32.64 -2.26
C LYS A 45 61.64 31.62 -1.32
N ARG A 46 61.50 31.80 0.01
CA ARG A 46 61.80 30.76 1.01
C ARG A 46 60.67 29.73 1.08
N GLN A 47 59.44 30.15 0.84
CA GLN A 47 58.29 29.29 0.80
C GLN A 47 58.24 28.45 -0.47
N LEU A 48 58.78 28.89 -1.61
CA LEU A 48 58.77 28.10 -2.84
C LEU A 48 59.53 26.78 -2.65
N ARG A 49 60.70 26.85 -2.02
CA ARG A 49 61.47 25.65 -1.68
C ARG A 49 60.73 24.77 -0.67
N LYS A 50 60.14 25.37 0.36
CA LYS A 50 59.28 24.68 1.31
C LYS A 50 57.94 24.23 0.71
N SER A 51 57.45 24.99 -0.30
CA SER A 51 56.23 24.61 -1.04
C SER A 51 56.49 23.42 -1.94
N THR A 52 57.65 23.34 -2.58
CA THR A 52 58.06 22.17 -3.38
C THR A 52 58.23 20.93 -2.51
N GLU A 53 58.84 21.10 -1.33
CA GLU A 53 58.95 20.00 -0.33
C GLU A 53 57.55 19.55 0.13
N ARG A 54 56.66 20.47 0.54
CA ARG A 54 55.31 20.18 0.93
C ARG A 54 54.49 19.57 -0.19
N TYR A 55 54.64 20.05 -1.41
CA TYR A 55 53.91 19.56 -2.55
C TYR A 55 54.30 18.10 -2.90
N ALA A 56 55.60 17.79 -2.80
CA ALA A 56 56.09 16.44 -2.96
C ALA A 56 55.61 15.53 -1.82
N GLU A 57 55.54 16.03 -0.58
CA GLU A 57 55.01 15.36 0.59
C GLU A 57 53.48 15.12 0.48
N ASP A 58 52.75 16.17 0.04
CA ASP A 58 51.27 16.07 -0.17
C ASP A 58 50.91 15.12 -1.30
N ILE A 59 51.69 15.17 -2.42
CA ILE A 59 51.50 14.24 -3.53
C ILE A 59 51.77 12.80 -3.05
N SER A 60 52.91 12.60 -2.41
CA SER A 60 53.28 11.27 -1.88
C SER A 60 52.29 10.84 -0.80
N GLY A 61 51.79 11.75 0.07
CA GLY A 61 50.77 11.50 1.07
C GLY A 61 49.40 11.23 0.48
N GLN A 62 48.98 11.95 -0.56
CA GLN A 62 47.74 11.68 -1.28
C GLN A 62 47.76 10.34 -2.03
N LEU A 63 48.89 10.01 -2.65
CA LEU A 63 49.17 8.73 -3.25
C LEU A 63 48.99 7.60 -2.22
N THR A 64 49.68 7.77 -1.09
CA THR A 64 49.63 6.84 0.03
C THR A 64 48.21 6.64 0.53
N SER A 65 47.50 7.75 0.78
CA SER A 65 46.09 7.72 1.25
C SER A 65 45.14 7.12 0.23
N ASN A 66 45.33 7.42 -1.06
CA ASN A 66 44.46 6.86 -2.11
C ASN A 66 44.70 5.35 -2.26
N ILE A 67 45.95 4.91 -2.30
CA ILE A 67 46.28 3.46 -2.38
C ILE A 67 45.77 2.75 -1.14
N SER A 68 46.07 3.28 0.05
CA SER A 68 45.61 2.70 1.32
C SER A 68 44.09 2.62 1.40
N SER A 69 43.38 3.71 1.06
CA SER A 69 41.91 3.73 1.07
C SER A 69 41.29 2.74 0.09
N ARG A 70 41.87 2.62 -1.11
CA ARG A 70 41.38 1.67 -2.12
C ARG A 70 41.61 0.21 -1.70
N MET A 71 42.72 -0.07 -1.07
CA MET A 71 43.03 -1.42 -0.58
C MET A 71 42.16 -1.80 0.62
N ASN A 72 42.00 -0.90 1.59
CA ASN A 72 41.14 -1.09 2.74
C ASN A 72 39.66 -1.26 2.37
N MET A 73 39.17 -0.51 1.36
CA MET A 73 37.81 -0.70 0.85
C MET A 73 37.58 -2.09 0.31
N ARG A 74 38.58 -2.69 -0.36
CA ARG A 74 38.47 -4.04 -0.89
C ARG A 74 38.48 -5.10 0.22
N GLU A 75 39.29 -4.91 1.24
CA GLU A 75 39.23 -5.76 2.44
C GLU A 75 37.82 -5.74 3.08
N ILE A 76 37.25 -4.52 3.24
CA ILE A 76 35.89 -4.37 3.77
C ILE A 76 34.86 -5.07 2.88
N TYR A 77 35.00 -4.98 1.56
CA TYR A 77 34.09 -5.68 0.63
C TYR A 77 34.19 -7.19 0.74
N ILE A 78 35.40 -7.73 0.83
CA ILE A 78 35.63 -9.16 1.03
C ILE A 78 35.06 -9.61 2.38
N ARG A 79 35.26 -8.83 3.44
CA ARG A 79 34.68 -9.08 4.77
C ARG A 79 33.16 -9.10 4.73
N ASN A 80 32.53 -8.08 4.13
CA ASN A 80 31.07 -8.02 3.99
C ASN A 80 30.52 -9.16 3.14
N LEU A 81 31.26 -9.57 2.10
CA LEU A 81 30.88 -10.71 1.31
C LEU A 81 31.03 -12.00 2.12
N ALA A 82 32.09 -12.14 2.92
CA ALA A 82 32.29 -13.26 3.84
C ALA A 82 31.14 -13.38 4.85
N ASP A 83 30.72 -12.27 5.45
CA ASP A 83 29.57 -12.19 6.35
C ASP A 83 28.26 -12.55 5.66
N THR A 84 28.14 -12.21 4.38
CA THR A 84 26.97 -12.55 3.56
C THR A 84 26.95 -14.05 3.26
N ILE A 85 28.09 -14.59 2.84
CA ILE A 85 28.28 -16.03 2.54
C ILE A 85 28.02 -16.88 3.79
N ALA A 86 28.45 -16.44 4.97
CA ALA A 86 28.23 -17.12 6.25
C ALA A 86 26.76 -17.48 6.55
N ARG A 87 25.84 -16.75 5.92
CA ARG A 87 24.38 -16.91 6.07
C ARG A 87 23.72 -17.62 4.89
N MET A 88 24.49 -17.97 3.86
CA MET A 88 23.96 -18.59 2.64
C MET A 88 24.10 -20.10 2.68
N PRO A 89 23.11 -20.87 2.21
CA PRO A 89 23.29 -22.30 2.02
C PRO A 89 24.37 -22.59 0.97
N MET A 90 25.25 -23.57 1.24
CA MET A 90 26.39 -23.96 0.38
C MET A 90 25.99 -24.22 -1.08
N LYS A 91 24.77 -24.70 -1.34
CA LYS A 91 24.27 -24.96 -2.70
C LYS A 91 24.18 -23.74 -3.62
N PHE A 92 24.26 -22.54 -3.09
CA PHE A 92 24.24 -21.29 -3.86
C PHE A 92 25.64 -20.75 -4.15
N LEU A 93 26.69 -21.35 -3.56
CA LEU A 93 28.07 -20.96 -3.78
C LEU A 93 28.61 -21.69 -5.01
N THR A 94 28.10 -21.31 -6.17
CA THR A 94 28.50 -21.85 -7.47
C THR A 94 29.65 -21.03 -8.06
N GLU A 95 30.34 -21.58 -9.04
CA GLU A 95 31.37 -20.87 -9.81
C GLU A 95 30.86 -19.56 -10.37
N GLU A 96 29.68 -19.57 -10.99
CA GLU A 96 29.01 -18.37 -11.51
C GLU A 96 28.73 -17.29 -10.41
N PHE A 97 28.48 -17.74 -9.18
CA PHE A 97 28.34 -16.80 -8.05
C PHE A 97 29.66 -16.07 -7.77
N PHE A 98 30.76 -16.79 -7.69
CA PHE A 98 32.08 -16.21 -7.42
C PHE A 98 32.57 -15.35 -8.58
N GLU A 99 32.37 -15.75 -9.83
CA GLU A 99 32.69 -14.94 -11.01
C GLU A 99 31.94 -13.62 -11.02
N ARG A 100 30.61 -13.64 -10.83
CA ARG A 100 29.79 -12.41 -10.75
C ARG A 100 30.20 -11.51 -9.58
N LYS A 101 30.59 -12.10 -8.44
CA LYS A 101 31.05 -11.33 -7.29
C LYS A 101 32.45 -10.76 -7.51
N ALA A 102 33.33 -11.49 -8.15
CA ALA A 102 34.63 -11.01 -8.58
C ALA A 102 34.49 -9.81 -9.53
N GLU A 103 33.64 -9.92 -10.54
CA GLU A 103 33.34 -8.83 -11.47
C GLU A 103 32.75 -7.60 -10.73
N PHE A 104 31.77 -7.82 -9.86
CA PHE A 104 31.13 -6.73 -9.09
C PHE A 104 32.07 -6.03 -8.13
N LEU A 105 33.01 -6.74 -7.52
CA LEU A 105 34.00 -6.20 -6.57
C LEU A 105 35.28 -5.80 -7.25
N GLU A 106 35.35 -5.89 -8.58
CA GLU A 106 36.55 -5.62 -9.39
C GLU A 106 37.77 -6.44 -8.93
N MET A 107 37.58 -7.70 -8.61
CA MET A 107 38.62 -8.66 -8.31
C MET A 107 38.88 -9.55 -9.54
N ASP A 108 40.12 -10.01 -9.69
CA ASP A 108 40.48 -10.94 -10.77
C ASP A 108 39.92 -12.34 -10.50
N ALA A 109 39.87 -12.74 -9.22
CA ALA A 109 39.20 -13.96 -8.76
C ALA A 109 38.72 -13.83 -7.32
N ILE A 110 37.66 -14.55 -6.97
CA ILE A 110 37.20 -14.74 -5.58
C ILE A 110 36.94 -16.25 -5.38
N PHE A 111 37.42 -16.80 -4.29
CA PHE A 111 37.20 -18.17 -3.92
C PHE A 111 37.21 -18.40 -2.42
N LEU A 112 36.72 -19.54 -2.02
CA LEU A 112 36.62 -19.97 -0.64
C LEU A 112 37.58 -21.09 -0.35
N ILE A 113 38.31 -21.03 0.76
CA ILE A 113 39.12 -22.13 1.28
C ILE A 113 38.46 -22.66 2.56
N ASN A 114 38.14 -23.92 2.59
CA ASN A 114 37.58 -24.58 3.75
C ASN A 114 38.67 -24.99 4.77
N ALA A 115 38.26 -25.31 5.98
CA ALA A 115 39.17 -25.76 7.05
C ALA A 115 39.97 -27.06 6.70
N ASP A 116 39.42 -27.87 5.81
CA ASP A 116 40.08 -29.08 5.30
C ASP A 116 41.07 -28.79 4.15
N GLY A 117 41.24 -27.56 3.76
CA GLY A 117 42.08 -27.11 2.66
C GLY A 117 41.44 -27.25 1.27
N SER A 118 40.18 -27.70 1.17
CA SER A 118 39.46 -27.72 -0.11
C SER A 118 39.07 -26.32 -0.58
N VAL A 119 39.16 -26.10 -1.88
CA VAL A 119 38.89 -24.78 -2.50
C VAL A 119 37.59 -24.84 -3.29
N VAL A 120 36.80 -23.79 -3.17
CA VAL A 120 35.52 -23.63 -3.90
C VAL A 120 35.57 -22.31 -4.69
N PRO A 121 35.34 -22.35 -6.00
CA PRO A 121 35.05 -23.50 -6.86
C PRO A 121 36.27 -24.44 -7.04
N ALA A 122 36.00 -25.70 -7.32
CA ALA A 122 37.06 -26.71 -7.47
C ALA A 122 37.94 -26.46 -8.72
N GLY A 123 39.25 -26.71 -8.59
CA GLY A 123 40.22 -26.54 -9.69
C GLY A 123 40.92 -25.19 -9.73
N ILE A 124 40.57 -24.25 -8.87
CA ILE A 124 41.21 -22.94 -8.78
C ILE A 124 42.65 -23.03 -8.24
N ASP A 125 42.94 -24.01 -7.41
CA ASP A 125 44.31 -24.29 -6.89
C ASP A 125 45.29 -24.75 -7.97
N GLU A 126 44.83 -25.21 -9.12
CA GLU A 126 45.66 -25.46 -10.30
C GLU A 126 46.04 -24.16 -11.05
N VAL A 127 45.18 -23.15 -10.97
CA VAL A 127 45.37 -21.83 -11.61
C VAL A 127 46.16 -20.88 -10.72
N HIS A 128 45.96 -20.98 -9.38
CA HIS A 128 46.60 -20.16 -8.37
C HIS A 128 47.38 -21.02 -7.36
N PRO A 129 48.54 -21.58 -7.74
CA PRO A 129 49.33 -22.48 -6.89
C PRO A 129 49.88 -21.81 -5.61
N GLU A 130 49.99 -20.49 -5.59
CA GLU A 130 50.40 -19.65 -4.46
C GLU A 130 49.48 -19.75 -3.24
N LEU A 131 48.27 -20.27 -3.38
CA LEU A 131 47.32 -20.43 -2.28
C LEU A 131 47.83 -21.38 -1.19
N LYS A 132 48.61 -22.42 -1.59
CA LYS A 132 49.16 -23.40 -0.62
C LYS A 132 50.32 -22.77 0.17
N GLU A 133 51.12 -21.92 -0.47
CA GLU A 133 52.21 -21.19 0.17
C GLU A 133 51.62 -20.15 1.14
N PHE A 134 50.58 -19.40 0.69
CA PHE A 134 49.87 -18.44 1.49
C PHE A 134 49.25 -19.02 2.77
N GLN A 135 48.62 -20.19 2.72
CA GLN A 135 48.10 -20.88 3.90
C GLN A 135 49.19 -21.27 4.90
N THR A 136 50.38 -21.59 4.39
CA THR A 136 51.49 -21.99 5.26
C THR A 136 52.11 -20.80 5.97
N ASP A 137 52.21 -19.68 5.27
CA ASP A 137 52.89 -18.47 5.76
C ASP A 137 51.98 -17.64 6.67
N HIS A 138 50.66 -17.74 6.53
CA HIS A 138 49.67 -17.02 7.31
C HIS A 138 48.63 -17.94 7.97
N PRO A 139 49.00 -18.66 9.02
CA PRO A 139 48.07 -19.60 9.69
C PRO A 139 46.89 -18.91 10.39
N ASP A 140 46.97 -17.61 10.67
CA ASP A 140 45.98 -16.78 11.32
C ASP A 140 44.89 -16.22 10.40
N ILE A 141 44.93 -16.53 9.09
CA ILE A 141 43.89 -16.13 8.10
C ILE A 141 42.48 -16.61 8.46
N TYR A 142 42.38 -17.67 9.27
CA TYR A 142 41.12 -18.23 9.75
C TYR A 142 40.54 -17.46 10.94
N GLU A 143 41.33 -16.56 11.53
CA GLU A 143 40.91 -15.75 12.72
C GLU A 143 40.72 -14.29 12.38
N THR A 144 41.58 -13.73 11.53
CA THR A 144 41.58 -12.30 11.20
C THR A 144 41.68 -12.07 9.67
N PRO A 145 41.12 -10.95 9.15
CA PRO A 145 41.31 -10.56 7.76
C PRO A 145 42.77 -10.15 7.51
N HIS A 146 43.30 -10.50 6.36
CA HIS A 146 44.65 -10.15 5.93
C HIS A 146 44.72 -9.62 4.51
N ILE A 147 45.67 -8.72 4.26
CA ILE A 147 46.08 -8.28 2.93
C ILE A 147 47.56 -8.69 2.80
N CYS A 148 47.96 -9.47 1.80
CA CYS A 148 49.34 -9.88 1.60
C CYS A 148 49.69 -9.93 0.14
N HIS A 149 51.00 -9.96 -0.14
CA HIS A 149 51.57 -10.09 -1.46
C HIS A 149 52.09 -11.52 -1.63
N SER A 150 51.76 -12.12 -2.78
CA SER A 150 52.24 -13.45 -3.13
C SER A 150 53.58 -13.41 -3.88
N SER A 151 54.32 -14.50 -3.87
CA SER A 151 55.54 -14.70 -4.67
C SER A 151 55.29 -14.61 -6.19
N HIS A 152 54.03 -14.63 -6.65
CA HIS A 152 53.58 -14.63 -8.05
C HIS A 152 53.03 -13.28 -8.54
N GLU A 153 53.42 -12.17 -7.92
CA GLU A 153 53.00 -10.81 -8.32
C GLU A 153 51.48 -10.57 -8.18
N GLU A 154 50.83 -11.11 -7.14
CA GLU A 154 49.44 -10.89 -6.83
C GLU A 154 49.25 -10.36 -5.41
N VAL A 155 48.20 -9.56 -5.18
CA VAL A 155 47.77 -9.15 -3.84
C VAL A 155 46.51 -9.90 -3.48
N LEU A 156 46.52 -10.51 -2.32
CA LEU A 156 45.47 -11.35 -1.78
C LEU A 156 44.75 -10.61 -0.62
N PHE A 157 43.44 -10.65 -0.67
CA PHE A 157 42.57 -10.10 0.39
C PHE A 157 41.84 -11.28 1.02
N SER A 158 42.03 -11.53 2.30
CA SER A 158 41.36 -12.63 3.01
C SER A 158 40.40 -12.13 4.06
N ALA A 159 39.32 -12.88 4.28
CA ALA A 159 38.43 -12.68 5.41
C ALA A 159 37.90 -14.02 5.92
N PRO A 160 37.90 -14.25 7.24
CA PRO A 160 37.35 -15.47 7.82
C PRO A 160 35.83 -15.51 7.68
N ILE A 161 35.30 -16.72 7.46
CA ILE A 161 33.85 -16.98 7.43
C ILE A 161 33.51 -17.88 8.61
N PHE A 162 32.66 -17.36 9.50
CA PHE A 162 32.13 -18.08 10.65
C PHE A 162 30.72 -18.58 10.31
N TRP A 163 30.61 -19.86 9.96
CA TRP A 163 29.32 -20.44 9.58
C TRP A 163 28.35 -20.50 10.76
N GLN A 164 27.07 -20.16 10.51
CA GLN A 164 26.05 -20.17 11.57
C GLN A 164 25.72 -21.57 12.08
N ASP A 165 25.87 -22.58 11.26
CA ASP A 165 25.47 -23.96 11.53
C ASP A 165 26.67 -24.94 11.74
N SER A 166 27.89 -24.44 11.76
CA SER A 166 29.11 -25.26 11.91
C SER A 166 30.14 -24.56 12.80
N SER A 167 30.93 -25.34 13.52
CA SER A 167 32.09 -24.83 14.26
C SER A 167 33.34 -24.68 13.38
N GLU A 168 33.24 -25.02 12.11
CA GLU A 168 34.35 -24.92 11.15
C GLU A 168 34.45 -23.50 10.62
N THR A 169 35.66 -22.99 10.46
CA THR A 169 35.94 -21.68 9.89
C THR A 169 36.48 -21.88 8.47
N SER A 170 35.96 -21.13 7.50
CA SER A 170 36.49 -21.05 6.14
C SER A 170 37.07 -19.68 5.89
N VAL A 171 37.80 -19.48 4.82
CA VAL A 171 38.39 -18.19 4.45
C VAL A 171 37.95 -17.83 3.05
N LEU A 172 37.41 -16.61 2.89
CA LEU A 172 37.16 -16.02 1.58
C LEU A 172 38.43 -15.29 1.12
N ILE A 173 38.87 -15.55 -0.08
CA ILE A 173 40.03 -14.90 -0.67
C ILE A 173 39.60 -14.21 -1.96
N GLY A 174 39.93 -12.92 -2.07
CA GLY A 174 39.89 -12.14 -3.31
C GLY A 174 41.31 -11.92 -3.82
N VAL A 175 41.53 -12.18 -5.09
CA VAL A 175 42.83 -12.04 -5.77
C VAL A 175 42.82 -10.79 -6.64
N ARG A 176 43.96 -10.08 -6.65
CA ARG A 176 44.19 -8.99 -7.60
C ARG A 176 45.65 -8.99 -8.08
N SER A 177 45.80 -8.93 -9.39
CA SER A 177 47.12 -8.94 -10.00
C SER A 177 47.89 -7.63 -9.80
N ASN A 178 49.19 -7.71 -9.65
CA ASN A 178 50.08 -6.52 -9.56
C ASN A 178 49.95 -5.58 -10.76
N LYS A 179 49.62 -6.08 -11.95
CA LYS A 179 49.31 -5.25 -13.13
C LYS A 179 48.25 -4.21 -12.91
N THR A 180 47.23 -4.52 -12.11
CA THR A 180 46.15 -3.57 -11.78
C THR A 180 46.63 -2.55 -10.77
N LEU A 181 47.45 -2.93 -9.80
CA LEU A 181 48.10 -1.99 -8.86
C LEU A 181 49.16 -1.15 -9.54
N GLN A 182 49.91 -1.70 -10.46
CA GLN A 182 50.87 -0.96 -11.29
C GLN A 182 50.19 0.12 -12.11
N LYS A 183 49.04 -0.15 -12.74
CA LYS A 183 48.20 0.87 -13.40
C LYS A 183 47.78 1.99 -12.46
N MET A 184 47.42 1.67 -11.21
CA MET A 184 47.09 2.68 -10.21
C MET A 184 48.32 3.56 -9.86
N LEU A 185 49.52 3.02 -9.81
CA LEU A 185 50.76 3.78 -9.64
C LEU A 185 51.08 4.60 -10.89
N GLN A 186 50.88 4.05 -12.10
CA GLN A 186 51.08 4.76 -13.38
C GLN A 186 50.09 5.89 -13.66
N GLU A 187 48.80 5.69 -13.29
CA GLU A 187 47.75 6.73 -13.44
C GLU A 187 48.05 8.01 -12.65
N VAL A 188 48.94 7.92 -11.68
CA VAL A 188 49.35 9.02 -10.80
C VAL A 188 50.72 9.53 -11.13
N ASP A 189 51.45 8.92 -12.08
CA ASP A 189 52.78 9.32 -12.47
C ASP A 189 52.74 10.64 -13.28
N TYR A 190 53.36 11.66 -12.69
CA TYR A 190 53.31 13.04 -13.20
C TYR A 190 54.26 13.20 -14.38
N ARG A 191 53.73 13.15 -15.60
CA ARG A 191 54.43 13.50 -16.86
C ARG A 191 55.68 12.66 -17.19
N ASP A 192 55.64 11.36 -16.97
CA ASP A 192 56.76 10.43 -17.27
C ASP A 192 58.12 10.81 -16.65
N GLN A 193 58.12 11.60 -15.57
CA GLN A 193 59.37 12.09 -14.96
C GLN A 193 59.52 11.75 -13.47
N GLY A 194 58.51 11.09 -12.84
CA GLY A 194 58.55 10.63 -11.48
C GLY A 194 58.57 9.08 -11.45
N LEU A 195 59.17 8.49 -10.44
CA LEU A 195 59.17 7.07 -10.24
C LEU A 195 58.62 6.74 -8.86
N SER A 196 57.61 5.87 -8.82
CA SER A 196 56.97 5.42 -7.57
C SER A 196 57.03 3.89 -7.47
N CYS A 197 57.31 3.40 -6.29
CA CYS A 197 57.24 1.95 -5.99
C CYS A 197 56.77 1.70 -4.54
N ILE A 198 56.21 0.56 -4.29
CA ILE A 198 55.89 0.06 -2.95
C ILE A 198 56.94 -0.95 -2.55
N VAL A 199 57.45 -0.81 -1.34
CA VAL A 199 58.49 -1.71 -0.79
C VAL A 199 58.03 -2.22 0.58
N ASP A 200 58.53 -3.40 0.97
CA ASP A 200 58.43 -3.90 2.34
C ASP A 200 59.44 -3.29 3.31
N SER A 201 59.42 -3.73 4.56
CA SER A 201 60.36 -3.29 5.60
C SER A 201 61.86 -3.60 5.30
N ASP A 202 62.10 -4.60 4.48
CA ASP A 202 63.45 -4.99 4.09
C ASP A 202 63.95 -4.27 2.83
N GLY A 203 63.06 -3.44 2.22
CA GLY A 203 63.32 -2.69 1.00
C GLY A 203 63.16 -3.48 -0.29
N THR A 204 62.50 -4.66 -0.24
CA THR A 204 62.11 -5.43 -1.42
C THR A 204 60.96 -4.77 -2.13
N VAL A 205 61.07 -4.62 -3.44
CA VAL A 205 59.99 -3.99 -4.24
C VAL A 205 58.82 -4.96 -4.41
N ILE A 206 57.64 -4.57 -3.89
CA ILE A 206 56.39 -5.31 -4.02
C ILE A 206 55.72 -4.98 -5.35
N VAL A 207 55.57 -3.66 -5.64
CA VAL A 207 54.97 -3.14 -6.86
C VAL A 207 55.76 -1.95 -7.35
N SER A 208 56.15 -1.98 -8.62
CA SER A 208 56.83 -0.87 -9.29
C SER A 208 55.98 -0.24 -10.39
N ALA A 209 56.04 1.08 -10.58
CA ALA A 209 55.35 1.73 -11.68
C ALA A 209 55.93 1.39 -13.07
N THR A 210 57.11 0.77 -13.14
CA THR A 210 57.79 0.41 -14.43
C THR A 210 58.33 -1.01 -14.35
N ASP A 211 58.32 -1.69 -15.51
CA ASP A 211 58.94 -3.03 -15.65
C ASP A 211 60.45 -2.95 -15.95
N GLU A 212 61.03 -1.74 -16.04
CA GLU A 212 62.43 -1.53 -16.36
C GLU A 212 63.30 -1.59 -15.10
N ALA A 213 64.37 -2.36 -15.14
CA ALA A 213 65.43 -2.26 -14.15
C ALA A 213 65.98 -0.81 -14.10
N PRO A 214 66.03 -0.17 -12.93
CA PRO A 214 66.80 -0.65 -11.76
C PRO A 214 65.98 -0.77 -10.45
N PHE A 215 64.70 -1.04 -10.48
CA PHE A 215 63.79 -0.95 -9.31
C PHE A 215 63.40 -2.32 -8.74
N SER A 216 64.25 -3.32 -8.85
CA SER A 216 64.03 -4.63 -8.22
C SER A 216 64.38 -4.67 -6.72
N ALA A 217 65.21 -3.73 -6.27
CA ALA A 217 65.51 -3.53 -4.86
C ALA A 217 65.87 -2.07 -4.56
N LEU A 218 65.65 -1.61 -3.32
CA LEU A 218 66.02 -0.25 -2.90
C LEU A 218 67.49 0.06 -3.16
N GLN A 219 68.38 -0.92 -3.04
CA GLN A 219 69.82 -0.82 -3.30
C GLN A 219 70.12 -0.45 -4.76
N ASP A 220 69.31 -0.84 -5.71
CA ASP A 220 69.45 -0.55 -7.14
C ASP A 220 69.19 0.93 -7.45
N ILE A 221 68.27 1.59 -6.72
CA ILE A 221 67.96 2.98 -6.84
C ILE A 221 69.22 3.81 -6.52
N PHE A 222 69.95 3.46 -5.48
CA PHE A 222 71.19 4.13 -5.06
C PHE A 222 72.41 3.70 -5.86
N GLY A 223 72.42 2.47 -6.42
CA GLY A 223 73.52 1.97 -7.27
C GLY A 223 73.47 2.36 -8.74
N SER A 224 72.32 2.79 -9.24
CA SER A 224 72.04 3.08 -10.67
C SER A 224 72.72 4.33 -11.24
N GLY A 225 73.51 5.08 -10.43
CA GLY A 225 74.08 6.36 -10.85
C GLY A 225 73.09 7.53 -10.87
N LEU A 226 71.82 7.29 -10.46
CA LEU A 226 70.81 8.30 -10.28
C LEU A 226 71.13 9.23 -9.09
N VAL A 227 71.87 8.72 -8.09
CA VAL A 227 72.33 9.47 -6.89
C VAL A 227 73.84 9.62 -6.91
N ALA A 228 74.34 10.82 -6.58
CA ALA A 228 75.79 11.07 -6.50
C ALA A 228 76.41 10.24 -5.35
N LYS A 229 77.57 9.64 -5.58
CA LYS A 229 78.24 8.63 -4.71
C LYS A 229 78.66 9.11 -3.30
N GLU A 230 78.34 10.37 -2.90
CA GLU A 230 78.87 11.00 -1.67
C GLU A 230 77.91 11.04 -0.47
N ASP A 231 76.72 10.43 -0.56
CA ASP A 231 75.69 10.52 0.52
C ASP A 231 75.41 9.18 1.21
N ASN A 232 76.45 8.48 1.69
CA ASN A 232 76.27 7.22 2.44
C ASN A 232 75.45 7.41 3.73
N GLU A 233 75.59 8.54 4.43
CA GLU A 233 74.80 8.86 5.63
C GLU A 233 73.30 9.01 5.31
N LEU A 234 72.98 9.56 4.15
CA LEU A 234 71.58 9.71 3.69
C LEU A 234 70.97 8.36 3.32
N GLN A 235 71.75 7.46 2.71
CA GLN A 235 71.32 6.10 2.36
C GLN A 235 71.02 5.27 3.61
N GLU A 236 71.91 5.30 4.61
CA GLU A 236 71.69 4.61 5.90
C GLU A 236 70.50 5.18 6.62
N LYS A 237 70.30 6.49 6.59
CA LYS A 237 69.13 7.16 7.17
C LYS A 237 67.85 6.65 6.51
N ILE A 238 67.76 6.63 5.17
CA ILE A 238 66.57 6.17 4.44
C ILE A 238 66.27 4.70 4.74
N GLN A 239 67.27 3.81 4.75
CA GLN A 239 67.11 2.40 5.09
C GLN A 239 66.58 2.22 6.52
N ASN A 240 67.10 3.00 7.47
CA ASN A 240 66.62 2.97 8.86
C ASN A 240 65.20 3.52 9.00
N ASP A 241 64.88 4.60 8.27
CA ASP A 241 63.54 5.17 8.29
C ASP A 241 62.49 4.17 7.69
N ILE A 242 62.86 3.42 6.64
CA ILE A 242 62.02 2.40 6.05
C ILE A 242 61.79 1.22 7.05
N LYS A 243 62.87 0.72 7.66
CA LYS A 243 62.74 -0.33 8.69
C LYS A 243 61.91 0.08 9.88
N GLU A 244 61.95 1.33 10.28
CA GLU A 244 61.19 1.86 11.38
C GLU A 244 59.81 2.42 10.95
N GLN A 245 59.46 2.27 9.67
CA GLN A 245 58.21 2.73 9.08
C GLN A 245 57.98 4.24 9.26
N ARG A 246 59.09 5.04 9.28
CA ARG A 246 59.02 6.46 9.43
C ARG A 246 58.94 7.15 8.07
N PRO A 247 57.92 8.01 7.86
CA PRO A 247 57.84 8.78 6.64
C PRO A 247 58.94 9.84 6.59
N GLY A 248 59.41 10.17 5.41
CA GLY A 248 60.42 11.20 5.25
C GLY A 248 60.51 11.73 3.82
N ILE A 249 61.19 12.88 3.73
CA ILE A 249 61.53 13.54 2.47
C ILE A 249 62.97 13.91 2.46
N THR A 250 63.60 13.73 1.34
CA THR A 250 65.00 14.10 1.18
C THR A 250 65.29 14.59 -0.23
N HIS A 251 66.37 15.41 -0.37
CA HIS A 251 66.80 15.94 -1.64
C HIS A 251 68.19 15.39 -1.94
N PHE A 252 68.38 15.00 -3.16
CA PHE A 252 69.72 14.68 -3.66
C PHE A 252 69.92 15.11 -5.09
N GLN A 253 71.18 15.25 -5.53
CA GLN A 253 71.50 15.62 -6.87
C GLN A 253 71.82 14.38 -7.70
N SER A 254 71.17 14.27 -8.88
CA SER A 254 71.51 13.27 -9.87
C SER A 254 72.89 13.51 -10.43
N SER A 255 73.52 12.49 -10.96
CA SER A 255 74.80 12.56 -11.69
C SER A 255 74.74 13.56 -12.87
N GLY A 256 73.56 13.89 -13.40
CA GLY A 256 73.31 14.89 -14.41
C GLY A 256 73.13 16.34 -13.87
N LYS A 257 73.34 16.55 -12.55
CA LYS A 257 73.13 17.88 -11.85
C LYS A 257 71.64 18.23 -11.69
N GLU A 258 70.73 17.38 -12.00
CA GLU A 258 69.33 17.61 -11.68
C GLU A 258 69.06 17.31 -10.19
N SER A 259 68.38 18.25 -9.53
CA SER A 259 68.00 18.04 -8.15
C SER A 259 66.72 17.15 -8.11
N LEU A 260 66.78 16.06 -7.35
CA LEU A 260 65.71 15.11 -7.16
C LEU A 260 65.18 15.19 -5.73
N VAL A 261 63.86 15.06 -5.59
CA VAL A 261 63.15 14.96 -4.30
C VAL A 261 62.68 13.49 -4.13
N PHE A 262 63.09 12.88 -3.05
CA PHE A 262 62.75 11.52 -2.70
C PHE A 262 61.83 11.53 -1.47
N CYS A 263 60.63 10.99 -1.64
CA CYS A 263 59.64 10.86 -0.59
C CYS A 263 59.40 9.40 -0.29
N TYR A 264 59.23 9.06 0.98
CA TYR A 264 58.85 7.74 1.45
C TYR A 264 57.80 7.83 2.54
N ASN A 265 56.70 7.11 2.38
CA ASN A 265 55.54 7.14 3.26
C ASN A 265 55.00 5.74 3.59
N PHE A 266 54.54 5.55 4.82
CA PHE A 266 53.95 4.30 5.26
C PHE A 266 52.49 4.18 4.76
N LEU A 267 52.13 3.06 4.16
CA LEU A 267 50.81 2.82 3.57
C LEU A 267 49.73 2.50 4.61
N GLY A 268 50.12 2.15 5.87
CA GLY A 268 49.16 1.71 6.88
C GLY A 268 48.58 0.32 6.63
N ILE A 269 49.23 -0.44 5.75
CA ILE A 269 48.89 -1.81 5.40
C ILE A 269 50.16 -2.61 5.58
N ASN A 270 50.12 -3.62 6.43
CA ASN A 270 51.30 -4.41 6.82
C ASN A 270 52.50 -3.50 7.17
N ASP A 271 53.65 -3.82 6.64
CA ASP A 271 54.88 -3.02 6.78
C ASP A 271 55.28 -2.25 5.48
N TRP A 272 54.29 -2.04 4.59
CA TRP A 272 54.53 -1.50 3.25
C TRP A 272 54.80 0.00 3.22
N MET A 273 55.81 0.42 2.46
CA MET A 273 56.16 1.81 2.24
C MET A 273 56.02 2.20 0.76
N LEU A 274 55.44 3.37 0.50
CA LEU A 274 55.42 3.97 -0.82
C LEU A 274 56.63 4.88 -0.98
N LEU A 275 57.48 4.59 -1.92
CA LEU A 275 58.65 5.42 -2.34
C LEU A 275 58.26 6.22 -3.58
N THR A 276 58.60 7.49 -3.61
CA THR A 276 58.36 8.36 -4.75
C THR A 276 59.56 9.25 -5.02
N LEU A 277 60.11 9.22 -6.25
CA LEU A 277 61.23 9.99 -6.72
C LEU A 277 60.77 11.02 -7.73
N LEU A 278 61.04 12.33 -7.47
CA LEU A 278 60.58 13.44 -8.27
C LEU A 278 61.74 14.38 -8.65
N PRO A 279 61.90 14.80 -9.93
CA PRO A 279 62.85 15.81 -10.32
C PRO A 279 62.43 17.19 -9.85
N SER A 280 63.30 17.95 -9.17
CA SER A 280 62.94 19.25 -8.59
C SER A 280 62.80 20.38 -9.63
N ASN A 281 63.34 20.22 -10.84
CA ASN A 281 63.15 21.14 -11.96
C ASN A 281 61.70 21.19 -12.48
N LEU A 282 60.92 20.16 -12.22
CA LEU A 282 59.45 20.18 -12.47
C LEU A 282 58.73 21.34 -11.78
N PHE A 283 59.34 21.93 -10.76
CA PHE A 283 58.70 22.89 -9.88
C PHE A 283 59.33 24.29 -9.88
N SER A 284 60.50 24.50 -10.54
CA SER A 284 61.30 25.68 -10.28
C SER A 284 61.48 26.71 -11.44
N ASP A 285 61.23 26.34 -12.69
CA ASP A 285 61.42 27.28 -13.80
C ASP A 285 60.15 27.88 -14.36
N GLY A 286 59.92 29.15 -14.05
CA GLY A 286 58.88 29.98 -14.69
C GLY A 286 57.45 29.76 -14.17
N THR A 287 57.32 29.13 -13.02
CA THR A 287 56.02 28.65 -12.52
C THR A 287 55.18 29.65 -11.72
N GLU A 288 55.77 30.82 -11.30
CA GLU A 288 55.01 31.80 -10.48
C GLU A 288 53.69 32.27 -11.13
N PRO A 289 53.63 32.68 -12.41
CA PRO A 289 52.35 33.09 -13.00
C PRO A 289 51.44 31.91 -13.32
N TYR A 290 52.02 30.70 -13.57
CA TYR A 290 51.21 29.49 -13.82
C TYR A 290 50.63 28.89 -12.55
N LEU A 291 51.36 28.93 -11.43
CA LEU A 291 50.87 28.52 -10.12
C LEU A 291 49.71 29.38 -9.63
N ILE A 292 49.86 30.73 -9.76
CA ILE A 292 48.77 31.64 -9.41
C ILE A 292 47.54 31.42 -10.31
N ARG A 293 47.73 31.21 -11.61
CA ARG A 293 46.63 30.88 -12.55
C ARG A 293 46.01 29.56 -12.23
N TYR A 294 46.81 28.55 -11.93
CA TYR A 294 46.31 27.22 -11.54
C TYR A 294 45.54 27.28 -10.22
N PHE A 295 46.04 28.01 -9.22
CA PHE A 295 45.30 28.24 -7.97
C PHE A 295 43.96 28.97 -8.19
N MET A 296 43.97 29.99 -9.04
CA MET A 296 42.73 30.71 -9.38
C MET A 296 41.74 29.80 -10.10
N ILE A 297 42.20 28.98 -11.04
CA ILE A 297 41.34 28.02 -11.79
C ILE A 297 40.84 26.92 -10.88
N THR A 298 41.69 26.35 -10.01
CA THR A 298 41.28 25.29 -9.08
C THR A 298 40.35 25.80 -7.99
N ALA A 299 40.57 27.04 -7.49
CA ALA A 299 39.65 27.68 -6.54
C ALA A 299 38.29 27.96 -7.20
N PHE A 300 38.30 28.42 -8.43
CA PHE A 300 37.08 28.66 -9.21
C PHE A 300 36.36 27.33 -9.51
N LEU A 301 37.11 26.28 -9.89
CA LEU A 301 36.55 24.95 -10.15
C LEU A 301 35.97 24.30 -8.87
N ALA A 302 36.70 24.44 -7.75
CA ALA A 302 36.23 23.97 -6.44
C ALA A 302 34.95 24.71 -6.00
N LEU A 303 34.91 26.04 -6.22
CA LEU A 303 33.71 26.83 -5.95
C LEU A 303 32.55 26.42 -6.86
N ALA A 304 32.81 26.19 -8.13
CA ALA A 304 31.78 25.71 -9.08
C ALA A 304 31.25 24.31 -8.70
N ILE A 305 32.13 23.39 -8.30
CA ILE A 305 31.76 22.06 -7.83
C ILE A 305 30.90 22.13 -6.55
N LEU A 306 31.31 23.00 -5.59
CA LEU A 306 30.53 23.26 -4.38
C LEU A 306 29.16 23.84 -4.70
N LEU A 307 29.07 24.74 -5.67
CA LEU A 307 27.82 25.34 -6.11
C LEU A 307 26.91 24.32 -6.79
N VAL A 308 27.48 23.48 -7.66
CA VAL A 308 26.74 22.34 -8.27
C VAL A 308 26.29 21.37 -7.20
N PHE A 309 27.12 20.99 -6.25
CA PHE A 309 26.80 20.11 -5.16
C PHE A 309 25.68 20.69 -4.29
N PHE A 310 25.75 21.99 -3.97
CA PHE A 310 24.68 22.70 -3.27
C PHE A 310 23.35 22.68 -4.06
N CYS A 311 23.39 22.94 -5.37
CA CYS A 311 22.21 22.89 -6.23
C CYS A 311 21.61 21.49 -6.31
N VAL A 312 22.46 20.46 -6.40
CA VAL A 312 22.03 19.06 -6.41
C VAL A 312 21.36 18.68 -5.08
N ILE A 313 22.00 19.01 -3.95
CA ILE A 313 21.42 18.77 -2.62
C ILE A 313 20.10 19.53 -2.47
N TRP A 314 20.06 20.80 -2.84
CA TRP A 314 18.85 21.61 -2.75
C TRP A 314 17.72 21.07 -3.64
N SER A 315 18.03 20.68 -4.88
CA SER A 315 17.10 20.02 -5.80
C SER A 315 16.60 18.69 -5.24
N TYR A 316 17.51 17.87 -4.71
CA TYR A 316 17.17 16.61 -4.05
C TYR A 316 16.23 16.82 -2.83
N TRP A 317 16.54 17.79 -1.99
CA TRP A 317 15.71 18.14 -0.83
C TRP A 317 14.32 18.62 -1.23
N ARG A 318 14.26 19.45 -2.26
CA ARG A 318 12.99 19.94 -2.80
C ARG A 318 12.17 18.79 -3.38
N SER A 319 12.79 17.92 -4.16
CA SER A 319 12.15 16.73 -4.73
C SER A 319 11.73 15.73 -3.64
N PHE A 320 12.60 15.50 -2.65
CA PHE A 320 12.29 14.60 -1.54
C PHE A 320 11.12 15.09 -0.69
N ARG A 321 11.06 16.39 -0.38
CA ARG A 321 9.90 16.98 0.30
C ARG A 321 8.64 16.87 -0.54
N ALA A 322 8.72 17.15 -1.84
CA ALA A 322 7.58 17.02 -2.74
C ALA A 322 7.08 15.57 -2.82
N ILE A 323 7.99 14.60 -2.90
CA ILE A 323 7.67 13.17 -2.89
C ILE A 323 7.06 12.75 -1.54
N GLN A 324 7.62 13.18 -0.42
CA GLN A 324 7.05 12.89 0.90
C GLN A 324 5.65 13.48 1.05
N THR A 325 5.47 14.73 0.65
CA THR A 325 4.15 15.37 0.69
C THR A 325 3.17 14.63 -0.21
N ALA A 326 3.55 14.36 -1.47
CA ALA A 326 2.70 13.60 -2.40
C ALA A 326 2.42 12.16 -1.93
N ALA A 327 3.36 11.52 -1.23
CA ALA A 327 3.20 10.17 -0.70
C ALA A 327 2.32 10.09 0.55
N LEU A 328 2.20 11.18 1.33
CA LEU A 328 1.55 11.19 2.64
C LEU A 328 0.31 12.09 2.71
N THR A 329 0.08 12.93 1.69
CA THR A 329 -1.10 13.82 1.66
C THR A 329 -2.08 13.42 0.55
N ASP A 330 -3.35 13.69 0.77
CA ASP A 330 -4.39 13.62 -0.27
C ASP A 330 -4.42 14.95 -1.02
N LEU A 331 -4.20 14.91 -2.34
CA LEU A 331 -4.08 16.10 -3.19
C LEU A 331 -5.36 16.94 -3.27
N LEU A 332 -6.51 16.36 -2.92
CA LEU A 332 -7.78 17.05 -2.99
C LEU A 332 -8.13 17.79 -1.69
N THR A 333 -7.90 17.15 -0.56
CA THR A 333 -8.28 17.67 0.75
C THR A 333 -7.13 18.34 1.50
N ASP A 334 -5.91 18.28 0.98
CA ASP A 334 -4.65 18.68 1.65
C ASP A 334 -4.43 18.00 3.01
N GLY A 335 -5.27 17.04 3.34
CA GLY A 335 -5.19 16.23 4.55
C GLY A 335 -4.29 15.00 4.38
N LYS A 336 -4.29 14.14 5.39
CA LYS A 336 -3.57 12.87 5.34
C LYS A 336 -4.24 11.93 4.33
N ASN A 337 -3.41 11.22 3.55
CA ASN A 337 -3.90 10.08 2.77
C ASN A 337 -3.92 8.80 3.61
N ARG A 338 -4.37 7.70 3.02
CA ARG A 338 -4.47 6.40 3.70
C ARG A 338 -3.12 5.92 4.28
N THR A 339 -2.02 6.18 3.58
CA THR A 339 -0.67 5.76 4.02
C THR A 339 -0.22 6.52 5.26
N ALA A 340 -0.37 7.84 5.27
CA ALA A 340 -0.06 8.67 6.43
C ALA A 340 -0.94 8.30 7.64
N PHE A 341 -2.22 8.07 7.40
CA PHE A 341 -3.16 7.63 8.41
C PHE A 341 -2.73 6.30 9.05
N GLN A 342 -2.34 5.32 8.23
CA GLN A 342 -1.85 4.03 8.73
C GLN A 342 -0.63 4.18 9.63
N ILE A 343 0.38 4.93 9.16
CA ILE A 343 1.64 5.11 9.92
C ILE A 343 1.38 5.75 11.28
N GLU A 344 0.57 6.80 11.32
CA GLU A 344 0.26 7.50 12.57
C GLU A 344 -0.68 6.69 13.47
N ALA A 345 -1.66 6.00 12.89
CA ALA A 345 -2.56 5.13 13.65
C ALA A 345 -1.79 3.99 14.33
N GLU A 346 -0.87 3.32 13.62
CA GLU A 346 -0.03 2.27 14.20
C GLU A 346 0.80 2.77 15.39
N HIS A 347 1.28 4.02 15.33
CA HIS A 347 1.97 4.66 16.45
C HIS A 347 1.03 4.89 17.66
N LEU A 348 -0.19 5.38 17.39
CA LEU A 348 -1.18 5.61 18.44
C LEU A 348 -1.67 4.30 19.06
N PHE A 349 -1.82 3.24 18.28
CA PHE A 349 -2.17 1.91 18.79
C PHE A 349 -1.14 1.40 19.81
N GLN A 350 0.15 1.62 19.55
CA GLN A 350 1.20 1.26 20.49
C GLN A 350 1.14 2.13 21.75
N LYS A 351 0.91 3.45 21.59
CA LYS A 351 0.83 4.41 22.70
C LYS A 351 -0.33 4.10 23.65
N TYR A 352 -1.50 3.77 23.11
CA TYR A 352 -2.73 3.48 23.88
C TYR A 352 -2.95 2.00 24.14
N SER A 353 -1.96 1.15 23.84
CA SER A 353 -2.05 -0.31 24.04
C SER A 353 -3.31 -0.92 23.41
N TRP A 354 -3.77 -0.37 22.30
CA TRP A 354 -4.99 -0.80 21.55
C TRP A 354 -6.31 -0.65 22.33
N GLN A 355 -6.32 0.14 23.38
CA GLN A 355 -7.53 0.37 24.18
C GLN A 355 -8.04 1.79 23.95
N ASN A 356 -9.35 1.96 24.12
CA ASN A 356 -10.01 3.26 24.01
C ASN A 356 -9.80 3.96 22.66
N LEU A 357 -9.69 3.19 21.58
CA LEU A 357 -9.55 3.67 20.22
C LEU A 357 -10.60 3.01 19.34
N ALA A 358 -11.13 3.74 18.38
CA ALA A 358 -12.06 3.23 17.38
C ALA A 358 -11.65 3.69 15.97
N ILE A 359 -11.78 2.80 14.99
CA ILE A 359 -11.71 3.17 13.58
C ILE A 359 -13.13 3.36 13.07
N VAL A 360 -13.38 4.51 12.44
CA VAL A 360 -14.64 4.82 11.80
C VAL A 360 -14.41 5.00 10.30
N TYR A 361 -15.17 4.28 9.51
CA TYR A 361 -15.33 4.48 8.08
C TYR A 361 -16.57 5.33 7.82
N MET A 362 -16.47 6.30 6.95
CA MET A 362 -17.58 7.16 6.58
C MET A 362 -17.67 7.32 5.07
N ASN A 363 -18.88 7.22 4.54
CA ASN A 363 -19.20 7.33 3.11
C ASN A 363 -20.44 8.20 2.87
N ILE A 364 -20.47 8.91 1.75
CA ILE A 364 -21.59 9.76 1.36
C ILE A 364 -22.41 9.07 0.28
N ARG A 365 -23.58 8.58 0.66
CA ARG A 365 -24.47 7.87 -0.27
C ARG A 365 -24.94 8.81 -1.40
N GLY A 366 -24.82 8.33 -2.63
CA GLY A 366 -25.24 9.07 -3.80
C GLY A 366 -24.30 10.19 -4.25
N PHE A 367 -23.06 10.25 -3.77
CA PHE A 367 -22.07 11.26 -4.18
C PHE A 367 -21.87 11.34 -5.71
N LYS A 368 -21.97 10.22 -6.41
CA LYS A 368 -21.94 10.18 -7.88
C LYS A 368 -23.03 11.06 -8.51
N ARG A 369 -24.26 11.06 -7.95
CA ARG A 369 -25.37 11.91 -8.42
C ARG A 369 -25.06 13.41 -8.23
N ILE A 370 -24.34 13.76 -7.15
CA ILE A 370 -23.91 15.14 -6.91
C ILE A 370 -22.94 15.55 -8.02
N ASN A 371 -21.97 14.72 -8.34
CA ASN A 371 -21.04 14.97 -9.44
C ASN A 371 -21.72 15.09 -10.80
N GLU A 372 -22.70 14.25 -11.08
CA GLU A 372 -23.49 14.29 -12.33
C GLU A 372 -24.34 15.57 -12.43
N LYS A 373 -24.90 16.03 -11.31
CA LYS A 373 -25.79 17.20 -11.28
C LYS A 373 -25.04 18.53 -11.23
N PHE A 374 -23.94 18.62 -10.46
CA PHE A 374 -23.25 19.89 -10.15
C PHE A 374 -21.83 19.95 -10.71
N GLY A 375 -21.35 18.88 -11.35
CA GLY A 375 -20.02 18.76 -11.93
C GLY A 375 -18.96 18.32 -10.91
N SER A 376 -17.89 17.67 -11.40
CA SER A 376 -16.83 17.09 -10.56
C SER A 376 -16.06 18.12 -9.72
N LYS A 377 -15.83 19.33 -10.26
CA LYS A 377 -15.18 20.42 -9.50
C LYS A 377 -15.96 20.81 -8.24
N THR A 378 -17.27 20.79 -8.32
CA THR A 378 -18.14 21.08 -7.18
C THR A 378 -18.10 19.94 -6.17
N GLY A 379 -18.07 18.68 -6.64
CA GLY A 379 -17.86 17.51 -5.78
C GLY A 379 -16.51 17.56 -5.07
N ASP A 380 -15.47 17.98 -5.75
CA ASP A 380 -14.13 18.13 -5.16
C ASP A 380 -14.11 19.18 -4.05
N MET A 381 -14.74 20.34 -4.27
CA MET A 381 -14.89 21.38 -3.23
C MET A 381 -15.70 20.86 -2.02
N LEU A 382 -16.70 20.06 -2.29
CA LEU A 382 -17.53 19.46 -1.25
C LEU A 382 -16.73 18.46 -0.40
N LEU A 383 -15.93 17.59 -1.02
CA LEU A 383 -15.04 16.66 -0.30
C LEU A 383 -14.01 17.40 0.56
N HIS A 384 -13.45 18.49 0.04
CA HIS A 384 -12.55 19.35 0.83
C HIS A 384 -13.27 19.95 2.05
N GLN A 385 -14.50 20.46 1.88
CA GLN A 385 -15.29 21.02 2.98
C GLN A 385 -15.69 19.95 4.01
N ILE A 386 -16.04 18.74 3.57
CA ILE A 386 -16.34 17.60 4.45
C ILE A 386 -15.11 17.26 5.29
N HIS A 387 -13.96 17.09 4.66
CA HIS A 387 -12.71 16.83 5.37
C HIS A 387 -12.43 17.92 6.41
N LYS A 388 -12.55 19.18 6.03
CA LYS A 388 -12.33 20.33 6.92
C LYS A 388 -13.29 20.31 8.12
N THR A 389 -14.57 20.06 7.87
CA THR A 389 -15.59 19.99 8.94
C THR A 389 -15.30 18.83 9.88
N LEU A 390 -15.05 17.62 9.37
CA LEU A 390 -14.72 16.47 10.20
C LEU A 390 -13.43 16.69 11.01
N ASN A 391 -12.44 17.33 10.40
CA ASN A 391 -11.18 17.64 11.10
C ASN A 391 -11.40 18.61 12.29
N THR A 392 -12.40 19.50 12.23
CA THR A 392 -12.74 20.37 13.38
C THR A 392 -13.46 19.64 14.51
N CYS A 393 -13.99 18.44 14.24
CA CYS A 393 -14.64 17.59 15.25
C CYS A 393 -13.65 16.67 15.98
N LEU A 394 -12.39 16.62 15.53
CA LEU A 394 -11.37 15.77 16.12
C LEU A 394 -10.73 16.41 17.35
N GLU A 395 -10.42 15.58 18.32
CA GLU A 395 -9.63 15.91 19.49
C GLU A 395 -8.12 15.76 19.23
N GLU A 396 -7.30 16.11 20.22
CA GLU A 396 -5.86 15.95 20.13
C GLU A 396 -5.49 14.45 19.98
N GLU A 397 -4.60 14.15 19.04
CA GLU A 397 -4.17 12.78 18.68
C GLU A 397 -5.26 11.91 18.05
N GLU A 398 -6.33 12.48 17.55
CA GLU A 398 -7.25 11.80 16.65
C GLU A 398 -6.87 12.06 15.20
N LEU A 399 -7.25 11.17 14.30
CA LEU A 399 -6.82 11.23 12.92
C LEU A 399 -8.00 11.17 11.96
N ILE A 400 -7.85 11.84 10.83
CA ILE A 400 -8.73 11.70 9.67
C ILE A 400 -7.89 11.55 8.42
N CYS A 401 -8.36 10.72 7.49
CA CYS A 401 -7.86 10.68 6.13
C CYS A 401 -8.99 10.50 5.13
N ARG A 402 -8.76 10.97 3.92
CA ARG A 402 -9.54 10.57 2.75
C ARG A 402 -8.80 9.45 2.04
N ALA A 403 -9.43 8.29 1.91
CA ALA A 403 -8.80 7.12 1.31
C ALA A 403 -8.94 7.12 -0.23
N ALA A 404 -10.13 7.40 -0.73
CA ALA A 404 -10.44 7.52 -2.17
C ALA A 404 -11.88 8.03 -2.33
N ALA A 405 -12.19 8.66 -3.44
CA ALA A 405 -13.56 9.14 -3.77
C ALA A 405 -14.20 9.90 -2.59
N ASP A 406 -15.32 9.43 -2.08
CA ASP A 406 -16.08 9.95 -0.94
C ASP A 406 -15.88 9.11 0.35
N HIS A 407 -14.80 8.32 0.41
CA HIS A 407 -14.49 7.46 1.54
C HIS A 407 -13.49 8.12 2.50
N PHE A 408 -13.91 8.30 3.74
CA PHE A 408 -13.10 8.84 4.84
C PHE A 408 -12.88 7.77 5.91
N PHE A 409 -11.71 7.78 6.54
CA PHE A 409 -11.44 7.04 7.75
C PHE A 409 -11.02 7.97 8.86
N LEU A 410 -11.54 7.72 10.05
CA LEU A 410 -11.20 8.44 11.27
C LEU A 410 -10.68 7.44 12.31
N LEU A 411 -9.74 7.89 13.11
CA LEU A 411 -9.32 7.22 14.34
C LEU A 411 -9.74 8.10 15.50
N LEU A 412 -10.66 7.61 16.31
CA LEU A 412 -11.24 8.34 17.44
C LEU A 412 -10.84 7.70 18.76
N LYS A 413 -10.78 8.50 19.82
CA LYS A 413 -10.62 8.04 21.20
C LYS A 413 -12.00 7.83 21.79
N CYS A 414 -12.38 6.58 22.01
CA CYS A 414 -13.68 6.22 22.58
C CYS A 414 -13.51 5.04 23.55
N SER A 415 -14.13 5.15 24.69
CA SER A 415 -14.06 4.11 25.75
C SER A 415 -15.23 3.13 25.68
N SER A 416 -16.31 3.49 25.02
CA SER A 416 -17.53 2.68 24.88
C SER A 416 -18.17 2.80 23.50
N GLU A 417 -19.01 1.84 23.17
CA GLU A 417 -19.81 1.85 21.94
C GLU A 417 -20.80 3.01 21.92
N GLU A 418 -21.42 3.33 23.04
CA GLU A 418 -22.38 4.43 23.19
C GLU A 418 -21.71 5.78 22.93
N GLU A 419 -20.55 6.04 23.54
CA GLU A 419 -19.75 7.23 23.27
C GLU A 419 -19.38 7.37 21.78
N LEU A 420 -19.00 6.25 21.15
CA LEU A 420 -18.63 6.21 19.73
C LEU A 420 -19.83 6.58 18.82
N LEU A 421 -21.02 6.03 19.11
CA LEU A 421 -22.24 6.33 18.38
C LEU A 421 -22.67 7.78 18.56
N ASP A 422 -22.64 8.32 19.77
CA ASP A 422 -22.97 9.71 20.07
C ASP A 422 -22.02 10.68 19.35
N ARG A 423 -20.71 10.39 19.36
CA ARG A 423 -19.71 11.21 18.65
C ARG A 423 -19.90 11.19 17.15
N THR A 424 -20.19 10.02 16.57
CA THR A 424 -20.45 9.92 15.13
C THR A 424 -21.74 10.63 14.73
N ALA A 425 -22.80 10.56 15.54
CA ALA A 425 -24.04 11.29 15.34
C ALA A 425 -23.82 12.82 15.40
N ALA A 426 -23.01 13.28 16.37
CA ALA A 426 -22.62 14.70 16.47
C ALA A 426 -21.84 15.18 15.23
N MET A 427 -20.94 14.33 14.69
CA MET A 427 -20.22 14.62 13.43
C MET A 427 -21.18 14.73 12.24
N PHE A 428 -22.17 13.85 12.12
CA PHE A 428 -23.20 13.93 11.07
C PHE A 428 -23.98 15.24 11.16
N HIS A 429 -24.39 15.63 12.36
CA HIS A 429 -25.10 16.88 12.56
C HIS A 429 -24.25 18.12 12.23
N GLN A 430 -22.94 18.08 12.54
CA GLN A 430 -22.03 19.16 12.16
C GLN A 430 -21.83 19.25 10.64
N LEU A 431 -21.75 18.12 9.96
CA LEU A 431 -21.70 18.08 8.50
C LEU A 431 -22.97 18.69 7.90
N GLU A 432 -24.14 18.30 8.37
CA GLU A 432 -25.43 18.84 7.90
C GLU A 432 -25.51 20.36 8.10
N LYS A 433 -25.03 20.88 9.24
CA LYS A 433 -25.05 22.29 9.56
C LYS A 433 -24.06 23.14 8.75
N GLN A 434 -22.88 22.59 8.43
CA GLN A 434 -21.80 23.35 7.79
C GLN A 434 -21.76 23.20 6.27
N LEU A 435 -22.40 22.16 5.73
CA LEU A 435 -22.45 21.96 4.29
C LEU A 435 -23.54 22.80 3.65
N PRO A 436 -23.33 23.35 2.43
CA PRO A 436 -24.33 24.13 1.74
C PRO A 436 -25.60 23.33 1.47
N SER A 437 -26.74 23.86 1.88
CA SER A 437 -28.07 23.21 1.76
C SER A 437 -28.45 22.85 0.32
N GLN A 438 -27.86 23.51 -0.68
CA GLN A 438 -28.10 23.24 -2.10
C GLN A 438 -27.69 21.81 -2.51
N PHE A 439 -26.80 21.13 -1.78
CA PHE A 439 -26.36 19.77 -2.07
C PHE A 439 -27.28 18.70 -1.47
N LEU A 440 -28.26 19.10 -0.65
CA LEU A 440 -29.19 18.21 0.04
C LEU A 440 -28.49 17.09 0.83
N ILE A 441 -27.26 17.37 1.30
CA ILE A 441 -26.56 16.46 2.20
C ILE A 441 -27.13 16.72 3.59
N THR A 442 -27.94 15.78 4.04
CA THR A 442 -28.46 15.69 5.39
C THR A 442 -27.68 14.60 6.14
N SER A 443 -27.87 14.52 7.43
CA SER A 443 -27.41 13.35 8.21
C SER A 443 -27.82 12.04 7.56
N SER A 444 -29.03 12.01 6.96
CA SER A 444 -29.57 10.87 6.21
C SER A 444 -28.84 10.55 4.90
N SER A 445 -27.87 11.33 4.45
CA SER A 445 -27.05 11.02 3.26
C SER A 445 -25.73 10.34 3.61
N ILE A 446 -25.38 10.26 4.89
CA ILE A 446 -24.10 9.75 5.38
C ILE A 446 -24.33 8.35 5.96
N ALA A 447 -23.45 7.43 5.64
CA ALA A 447 -23.38 6.12 6.26
C ALA A 447 -22.00 5.92 6.87
N ALA A 448 -21.94 5.38 8.08
CA ALA A 448 -20.68 5.08 8.73
C ALA A 448 -20.66 3.65 9.28
N GLY A 449 -19.47 3.12 9.36
CA GLY A 449 -19.21 1.86 10.06
C GLY A 449 -18.05 2.06 11.02
N ALA A 450 -18.15 1.49 12.20
CA ALA A 450 -17.16 1.67 13.24
C ALA A 450 -16.71 0.33 13.83
N TYR A 451 -15.45 0.28 14.21
CA TYR A 451 -14.85 -0.85 14.92
C TYR A 451 -14.13 -0.34 16.15
N LEU A 452 -14.60 -0.71 17.34
CA LEU A 452 -13.96 -0.42 18.61
C LEU A 452 -12.82 -1.40 18.86
N LEU A 453 -11.61 -0.88 19.08
CA LEU A 453 -10.43 -1.70 19.32
C LEU A 453 -10.39 -2.15 20.78
N ASN A 454 -10.40 -3.45 21.00
CA ASN A 454 -10.34 -4.08 22.30
C ASN A 454 -9.20 -5.09 22.44
N ARG A 455 -8.50 -5.38 21.35
CA ARG A 455 -7.34 -6.29 21.28
C ARG A 455 -6.37 -5.89 20.17
N PRO A 456 -5.07 -6.24 20.30
CA PRO A 456 -4.11 -6.05 19.23
C PRO A 456 -4.45 -6.89 18.00
N GLU A 457 -4.46 -6.27 16.84
CA GLU A 457 -4.57 -6.94 15.55
C GLU A 457 -3.23 -6.90 14.81
N LYS A 458 -2.91 -7.97 14.10
CA LYS A 458 -1.61 -8.08 13.39
C LYS A 458 -1.51 -7.18 12.18
N GLU A 459 -2.64 -6.93 11.52
CA GLU A 459 -2.68 -6.20 10.26
C GLU A 459 -3.66 -5.03 10.33
N PHE A 460 -3.16 -3.85 10.01
CA PHE A 460 -3.97 -2.62 9.94
C PHE A 460 -5.14 -2.74 8.95
N THR A 461 -4.94 -3.46 7.84
CA THR A 461 -5.95 -3.70 6.80
C THR A 461 -7.21 -4.36 7.35
N VAL A 462 -7.08 -5.27 8.32
CA VAL A 462 -8.21 -5.95 8.96
C VAL A 462 -9.11 -4.96 9.70
N LEU A 463 -8.51 -3.96 10.37
CA LEU A 463 -9.26 -2.94 11.11
C LEU A 463 -10.09 -2.05 10.18
N ILE A 464 -9.46 -1.61 9.09
CA ILE A 464 -10.10 -0.80 8.04
C ILE A 464 -11.23 -1.58 7.38
N ASP A 465 -11.01 -2.87 7.06
CA ASP A 465 -12.01 -3.72 6.43
C ASP A 465 -13.22 -3.95 7.34
N ARG A 466 -13.02 -4.16 8.64
CA ARG A 466 -14.12 -4.32 9.60
C ARG A 466 -15.00 -3.06 9.65
N ALA A 467 -14.39 -1.90 9.85
CA ALA A 467 -15.13 -0.64 9.86
C ALA A 467 -15.85 -0.40 8.52
N LYS A 468 -15.19 -0.67 7.39
CA LYS A 468 -15.79 -0.52 6.07
C LYS A 468 -16.97 -1.47 5.84
N ARG A 469 -16.85 -2.74 6.17
CA ARG A 469 -17.94 -3.73 6.04
C ARG A 469 -19.17 -3.33 6.83
N ALA A 470 -18.97 -2.81 8.05
CA ALA A 470 -20.08 -2.29 8.84
C ALA A 470 -20.73 -1.08 8.14
N GLY A 471 -19.95 -0.14 7.62
CA GLY A 471 -20.45 1.04 6.92
C GLY A 471 -21.11 0.75 5.57
N ASP A 472 -20.64 -0.26 4.84
CA ASP A 472 -21.26 -0.67 3.58
C ASP A 472 -22.68 -1.22 3.80
N GLN A 473 -22.95 -1.82 4.97
CA GLN A 473 -24.27 -2.32 5.38
C GLN A 473 -25.05 -1.36 6.28
N ALA A 474 -24.46 -0.24 6.70
CA ALA A 474 -25.16 0.76 7.48
C ALA A 474 -26.29 1.41 6.65
N GLN A 475 -27.40 1.72 7.29
CA GLN A 475 -28.42 2.59 6.68
C GLN A 475 -27.92 4.03 6.62
N THR A 476 -28.51 4.83 5.74
CA THR A 476 -28.20 6.26 5.68
C THR A 476 -28.65 6.96 6.98
N GLY A 477 -27.76 7.77 7.53
CA GLY A 477 -27.96 8.41 8.84
C GLY A 477 -27.50 7.57 10.03
N GLU A 478 -26.98 6.36 9.79
CA GLU A 478 -26.58 5.41 10.82
C GLU A 478 -25.06 5.23 10.86
N CYS A 479 -24.55 5.00 12.08
CA CYS A 479 -23.21 4.43 12.30
C CYS A 479 -23.39 3.00 12.81
N ARG A 480 -22.98 2.01 12.01
CA ARG A 480 -23.09 0.59 12.36
C ARG A 480 -21.80 0.10 12.97
N LEU A 481 -21.89 -0.63 14.07
CA LEU A 481 -20.74 -1.23 14.74
C LEU A 481 -20.39 -2.59 14.12
N TYR A 482 -19.09 -2.85 13.95
CA TYR A 482 -18.57 -4.17 13.69
C TYR A 482 -18.29 -4.88 15.01
N ASP A 483 -19.19 -5.72 15.45
CA ASP A 483 -19.11 -6.54 16.66
C ASP A 483 -19.17 -8.04 16.34
N ALA A 484 -19.16 -8.87 17.37
CA ALA A 484 -19.26 -10.32 17.21
C ALA A 484 -20.62 -10.76 16.66
N SER A 485 -21.68 -9.98 16.87
CA SER A 485 -23.03 -10.26 16.33
C SER A 485 -23.07 -9.99 14.83
N PHE A 486 -22.46 -8.89 14.39
CA PHE A 486 -22.33 -8.54 12.99
C PHE A 486 -21.45 -9.54 12.21
N GLU A 487 -20.35 -10.00 12.81
CA GLU A 487 -19.49 -11.03 12.22
C GLU A 487 -20.26 -12.34 11.96
N LYS A 488 -21.04 -12.78 12.94
CA LYS A 488 -21.92 -13.96 12.80
C LYS A 488 -23.00 -13.75 11.73
N GLN A 489 -23.55 -12.55 11.65
CA GLN A 489 -24.52 -12.22 10.60
C GLN A 489 -23.88 -12.30 9.21
N LEU A 490 -22.67 -11.76 9.02
CA LEU A 490 -21.95 -11.84 7.76
C LEU A 490 -21.62 -13.29 7.36
N GLU A 491 -21.16 -14.10 8.31
CA GLU A 491 -20.91 -15.53 8.08
C GLU A 491 -22.22 -16.25 7.65
N ARG A 492 -23.33 -15.91 8.30
CA ARG A 492 -24.62 -16.47 7.95
C ARG A 492 -25.09 -16.04 6.57
N GLU A 493 -25.00 -14.75 6.24
CA GLU A 493 -25.31 -14.21 4.89
C GLU A 493 -24.46 -14.91 3.81
N TYR A 494 -23.16 -15.11 4.07
CA TYR A 494 -22.27 -15.84 3.16
C TYR A 494 -22.74 -17.30 2.92
N LEU A 495 -23.08 -18.02 3.99
CA LEU A 495 -23.55 -19.38 3.88
C LEU A 495 -24.89 -19.49 3.12
N LEU A 496 -25.80 -18.54 3.35
CA LEU A 496 -27.06 -18.45 2.62
C LEU A 496 -26.86 -18.16 1.14
N ASP A 497 -25.93 -17.24 0.85
CA ASP A 497 -25.59 -16.91 -0.53
C ASP A 497 -24.99 -18.09 -1.29
N GLU A 498 -24.06 -18.82 -0.67
CA GLU A 498 -23.43 -20.01 -1.23
C GLU A 498 -24.44 -21.14 -1.46
N SER A 499 -25.42 -21.30 -0.55
CA SER A 499 -26.43 -22.35 -0.61
C SER A 499 -27.52 -22.09 -1.66
N PHE A 500 -27.63 -20.89 -2.23
CA PHE A 500 -28.77 -20.49 -3.08
C PHE A 500 -29.03 -21.43 -4.27
N GLN A 501 -27.98 -21.72 -5.06
CA GLN A 501 -28.15 -22.57 -6.24
C GLN A 501 -28.61 -23.97 -5.88
N HIS A 502 -28.03 -24.54 -4.83
CA HIS A 502 -28.41 -25.85 -4.30
C HIS A 502 -29.85 -25.83 -3.79
N ALA A 503 -30.29 -24.75 -3.16
CA ALA A 503 -31.63 -24.59 -2.64
C ALA A 503 -32.69 -24.57 -3.75
N ILE A 504 -32.40 -23.93 -4.89
CA ILE A 504 -33.28 -23.96 -6.08
C ILE A 504 -33.39 -25.39 -6.62
N GLU A 505 -32.25 -26.09 -6.80
CA GLU A 505 -32.18 -27.42 -7.40
C GLU A 505 -32.87 -28.49 -6.51
N ASN A 506 -32.82 -28.35 -5.18
CA ASN A 506 -33.41 -29.30 -4.23
C ASN A 506 -34.77 -28.87 -3.70
N HIS A 507 -35.41 -27.87 -4.30
CA HIS A 507 -36.73 -27.38 -3.90
C HIS A 507 -36.85 -27.02 -2.40
N GLU A 508 -35.78 -26.40 -1.85
CA GLU A 508 -35.75 -25.95 -0.47
C GLU A 508 -36.59 -24.68 -0.25
N PHE A 509 -36.82 -23.89 -1.31
CA PHE A 509 -37.78 -22.79 -1.29
C PHE A 509 -39.20 -23.30 -1.47
N GLN A 510 -40.02 -23.10 -0.47
CA GLN A 510 -41.38 -23.63 -0.38
C GLN A 510 -42.41 -22.51 -0.54
N LEU A 511 -43.53 -22.82 -1.20
CA LEU A 511 -44.69 -21.96 -1.27
C LEU A 511 -45.46 -22.00 0.04
N TYR A 512 -45.66 -20.84 0.62
CA TYR A 512 -46.63 -20.58 1.67
C TYR A 512 -47.70 -19.65 1.13
N ILE A 513 -48.95 -19.82 1.51
CA ILE A 513 -50.03 -19.00 1.02
C ILE A 513 -50.73 -18.33 2.20
N GLN A 514 -50.92 -17.00 2.09
CA GLN A 514 -51.78 -16.26 3.00
C GLN A 514 -53.10 -15.97 2.33
N PRO A 515 -54.25 -16.35 2.93
CA PRO A 515 -55.55 -16.17 2.29
C PRO A 515 -55.93 -14.68 2.22
N LYS A 516 -56.51 -14.29 1.08
CA LYS A 516 -57.22 -13.03 0.86
C LYS A 516 -58.70 -13.33 0.96
N VAL A 517 -59.38 -12.74 1.94
CA VAL A 517 -60.78 -13.04 2.28
C VAL A 517 -61.67 -11.89 1.87
N CYS A 518 -62.77 -12.18 1.20
CA CYS A 518 -63.81 -11.23 0.92
C CYS A 518 -64.63 -10.99 2.22
N PRO A 519 -64.59 -9.80 2.84
CA PRO A 519 -65.22 -9.57 4.13
C PRO A 519 -66.75 -9.69 4.11
N PHE A 520 -67.37 -9.48 2.96
CA PHE A 520 -68.85 -9.55 2.80
C PHE A 520 -69.36 -10.98 2.67
N GLN A 521 -68.51 -11.88 2.11
CA GLN A 521 -68.92 -13.29 1.92
C GLN A 521 -68.25 -14.21 2.93
N GLU A 522 -67.30 -13.74 3.71
CA GLU A 522 -66.47 -14.50 4.65
C GLU A 522 -65.81 -15.72 4.00
N LYS A 523 -65.49 -15.59 2.70
CA LYS A 523 -64.91 -16.65 1.90
C LYS A 523 -63.55 -16.24 1.37
N THR A 524 -62.63 -17.17 1.31
CA THR A 524 -61.35 -16.97 0.67
C THR A 524 -61.54 -16.82 -0.84
N CYS A 525 -61.12 -15.64 -1.37
CA CYS A 525 -61.27 -15.30 -2.77
C CYS A 525 -59.92 -15.27 -3.54
N GLY A 526 -58.83 -15.50 -2.86
CA GLY A 526 -57.49 -15.56 -3.40
C GLY A 526 -56.45 -15.81 -2.33
N GLY A 527 -55.19 -15.68 -2.67
CA GLY A 527 -54.11 -15.81 -1.71
C GLY A 527 -52.84 -15.11 -2.23
N GLU A 528 -51.98 -14.72 -1.31
CA GLU A 528 -50.65 -14.25 -1.61
C GLU A 528 -49.64 -15.35 -1.38
N VAL A 529 -48.79 -15.58 -2.39
CA VAL A 529 -47.70 -16.57 -2.35
C VAL A 529 -46.49 -15.92 -1.68
N LEU A 530 -46.08 -16.53 -0.58
CA LEU A 530 -44.92 -16.07 0.21
C LEU A 530 -43.88 -17.17 0.27
N VAL A 531 -42.64 -16.87 -0.02
CA VAL A 531 -41.54 -17.81 0.03
C VAL A 531 -41.15 -18.14 1.48
N ARG A 532 -40.83 -19.41 1.76
CA ARG A 532 -40.14 -19.85 2.97
C ARG A 532 -38.98 -20.74 2.55
N TRP A 533 -37.80 -20.57 3.16
CA TRP A 533 -36.68 -21.43 2.84
C TRP A 533 -36.47 -22.49 3.90
N GLN A 534 -36.72 -23.73 3.56
CA GLN A 534 -36.47 -24.89 4.42
C GLN A 534 -35.05 -25.37 4.24
N HIS A 535 -34.11 -24.71 4.95
CA HIS A 535 -32.69 -24.99 4.81
C HIS A 535 -32.30 -26.25 5.62
N PRO A 536 -31.53 -27.21 5.05
CA PRO A 536 -31.20 -28.48 5.74
C PRO A 536 -30.48 -28.28 7.09
N LYS A 537 -29.61 -27.26 7.20
CA LYS A 537 -28.81 -26.98 8.39
C LYS A 537 -29.49 -26.00 9.36
N PHE A 538 -30.19 -25.02 8.84
CA PHE A 538 -30.73 -23.91 9.64
C PHE A 538 -32.23 -23.99 9.91
N GLY A 539 -32.91 -25.00 9.37
CA GLY A 539 -34.36 -25.14 9.48
C GLY A 539 -35.11 -24.09 8.64
N MET A 540 -36.23 -23.62 9.14
CA MET A 540 -37.06 -22.61 8.46
C MET A 540 -36.42 -21.22 8.54
N ILE A 541 -36.08 -20.63 7.38
CA ILE A 541 -35.56 -19.28 7.24
C ILE A 541 -36.66 -18.38 6.63
N PHE A 542 -36.86 -17.21 7.25
CA PHE A 542 -37.92 -16.29 6.84
C PHE A 542 -37.41 -15.28 5.80
N PRO A 543 -38.29 -14.73 4.93
CA PRO A 543 -37.92 -13.82 3.84
C PRO A 543 -37.08 -12.62 4.26
N GLY A 544 -37.36 -12.03 5.41
CA GLY A 544 -36.62 -10.88 5.93
C GLY A 544 -35.10 -11.10 6.11
N GLU A 545 -34.68 -12.37 6.17
CA GLU A 545 -33.25 -12.70 6.32
C GLU A 545 -32.53 -12.86 4.97
N PHE A 546 -33.18 -13.45 3.95
CA PHE A 546 -32.50 -13.75 2.69
C PHE A 546 -32.91 -12.86 1.50
N ILE A 547 -34.12 -12.30 1.48
CA ILE A 547 -34.57 -11.44 0.37
C ILE A 547 -33.68 -10.21 0.21
N PRO A 548 -33.35 -9.43 1.28
CA PRO A 548 -32.46 -8.28 1.12
C PRO A 548 -31.05 -8.67 0.63
N LEU A 549 -30.56 -9.85 0.99
CA LEU A 549 -29.30 -10.40 0.51
C LEU A 549 -29.37 -10.68 -1.01
N PHE A 550 -30.44 -11.39 -1.44
CA PHE A 550 -30.61 -11.76 -2.84
C PHE A 550 -30.95 -10.57 -3.75
N GLU A 551 -31.56 -9.52 -3.22
CA GLU A 551 -31.73 -8.25 -3.93
C GLU A 551 -30.40 -7.55 -4.16
N ARG A 552 -29.52 -7.47 -3.15
CA ARG A 552 -28.19 -6.86 -3.26
C ARG A 552 -27.29 -7.53 -4.29
N ASN A 553 -27.38 -8.85 -4.42
CA ASN A 553 -26.52 -9.63 -5.33
C ASN A 553 -27.19 -10.07 -6.64
N GLY A 554 -28.46 -9.68 -6.85
CA GLY A 554 -29.24 -9.96 -8.07
C GLY A 554 -29.81 -11.38 -8.16
N LYS A 555 -29.61 -12.25 -7.17
CA LYS A 555 -30.15 -13.60 -7.15
C LYS A 555 -31.69 -13.63 -6.98
N ILE A 556 -32.26 -12.54 -6.49
CA ILE A 556 -33.72 -12.42 -6.31
C ILE A 556 -34.49 -12.69 -7.61
N CYS A 557 -33.97 -12.25 -8.77
CA CYS A 557 -34.64 -12.52 -10.04
C CYS A 557 -34.78 -14.00 -10.35
N ALA A 558 -33.80 -14.81 -9.99
CA ALA A 558 -33.85 -16.26 -10.16
C ALA A 558 -34.84 -16.90 -9.18
N LEU A 559 -34.91 -16.39 -7.94
CA LEU A 559 -35.91 -16.80 -6.96
C LEU A 559 -37.32 -16.47 -7.40
N ASP A 560 -37.57 -15.27 -7.94
CA ASP A 560 -38.88 -14.86 -8.45
C ASP A 560 -39.35 -15.79 -9.56
N PHE A 561 -38.49 -16.13 -10.52
CA PHE A 561 -38.80 -17.10 -11.56
C PHE A 561 -39.11 -18.48 -11.00
N TYR A 562 -38.36 -18.96 -10.03
CA TYR A 562 -38.59 -20.23 -9.38
C TYR A 562 -39.94 -20.25 -8.66
N MET A 563 -40.24 -19.25 -7.85
CA MET A 563 -41.50 -19.15 -7.09
C MET A 563 -42.68 -19.00 -8.05
N PHE A 564 -42.54 -18.26 -9.13
CA PHE A 564 -43.57 -18.15 -10.14
C PHE A 564 -43.84 -19.48 -10.85
N GLU A 565 -42.78 -20.22 -11.22
CA GLU A 565 -42.97 -21.55 -11.83
C GLU A 565 -43.63 -22.53 -10.88
N GLU A 566 -43.24 -22.60 -9.60
CA GLU A 566 -43.89 -23.45 -8.61
C GLU A 566 -45.36 -23.04 -8.39
N THR A 567 -45.65 -21.72 -8.43
CA THR A 567 -47.03 -21.23 -8.39
C THR A 567 -47.86 -21.71 -9.59
N CYS A 568 -47.30 -21.61 -10.80
CA CYS A 568 -47.94 -22.12 -12.00
C CYS A 568 -48.20 -23.65 -11.92
N ARG A 569 -47.24 -24.40 -11.40
CA ARG A 569 -47.37 -25.87 -11.19
C ARG A 569 -48.46 -26.18 -10.20
N LEU A 570 -48.58 -25.45 -9.12
CA LEU A 570 -49.67 -25.59 -8.13
C LEU A 570 -51.03 -25.24 -8.74
N MET A 571 -51.12 -24.10 -9.41
CA MET A 571 -52.36 -23.65 -10.05
C MET A 571 -52.85 -24.64 -11.12
N ARG A 572 -51.96 -25.24 -11.91
CA ARG A 572 -52.31 -26.29 -12.87
C ARG A 572 -52.93 -27.49 -12.19
N LYS A 573 -52.47 -27.87 -10.98
CA LYS A 573 -53.07 -28.96 -10.15
C LYS A 573 -54.50 -28.58 -9.75
N TRP A 574 -54.73 -27.34 -9.29
CA TRP A 574 -56.03 -26.82 -8.90
C TRP A 574 -57.02 -26.70 -10.07
N LEU A 575 -56.55 -26.24 -11.21
CA LEU A 575 -57.35 -26.14 -12.42
C LEU A 575 -57.86 -27.50 -12.90
N LYS A 576 -57.05 -28.55 -12.78
CA LYS A 576 -57.48 -29.93 -13.08
C LYS A 576 -58.59 -30.42 -12.15
N LYS A 577 -58.64 -29.90 -10.92
CA LYS A 577 -59.70 -30.20 -9.94
C LYS A 577 -60.94 -29.28 -10.09
N GLY A 578 -60.80 -28.17 -10.86
CA GLY A 578 -61.85 -27.18 -11.00
C GLY A 578 -62.00 -26.24 -9.80
N THR A 579 -60.93 -26.09 -9.00
CA THR A 579 -60.99 -25.40 -7.69
C THR A 579 -60.02 -24.21 -7.63
N ALA A 580 -59.46 -23.73 -8.75
CA ALA A 580 -58.42 -22.68 -8.75
C ALA A 580 -58.98 -21.34 -8.26
N VAL A 581 -58.21 -20.65 -7.43
CA VAL A 581 -58.42 -19.26 -6.99
C VAL A 581 -57.24 -18.41 -7.43
N PRO A 582 -57.42 -17.08 -7.61
CA PRO A 582 -56.33 -16.17 -7.94
C PRO A 582 -55.21 -16.19 -6.90
N LEU A 583 -53.97 -16.23 -7.37
CA LEU A 583 -52.79 -16.13 -6.51
C LEU A 583 -51.94 -14.93 -6.91
N SER A 584 -51.51 -14.18 -5.92
CA SER A 584 -50.54 -13.08 -6.10
C SER A 584 -49.12 -13.55 -5.83
N VAL A 585 -48.22 -13.08 -6.65
CA VAL A 585 -46.77 -13.36 -6.55
C VAL A 585 -46.01 -12.05 -6.57
N ASN A 586 -45.11 -11.87 -5.62
CA ASN A 586 -44.25 -10.70 -5.52
C ASN A 586 -43.25 -10.66 -6.67
N LEU A 587 -43.01 -9.45 -7.22
CA LEU A 587 -42.03 -9.18 -8.26
C LEU A 587 -41.03 -8.16 -7.77
N SER A 588 -39.75 -8.55 -7.64
CA SER A 588 -38.69 -7.67 -7.16
C SER A 588 -38.39 -6.55 -8.15
N ARG A 589 -38.08 -5.37 -7.59
CA ARG A 589 -37.57 -4.22 -8.36
C ARG A 589 -36.27 -4.52 -9.12
N ALA A 590 -35.52 -5.53 -8.76
CA ALA A 590 -34.28 -5.91 -9.41
C ALA A 590 -34.48 -6.22 -10.92
N HIS A 591 -35.64 -6.66 -11.32
CA HIS A 591 -36.01 -6.88 -12.72
C HIS A 591 -36.02 -5.60 -13.57
N LEU A 592 -36.18 -4.40 -12.97
CA LEU A 592 -36.21 -3.12 -13.69
C LEU A 592 -34.81 -2.51 -13.90
N ILE A 593 -33.81 -2.96 -13.17
CA ILE A 593 -32.45 -2.37 -13.25
C ILE A 593 -31.82 -2.56 -14.64
N SER A 594 -32.20 -3.60 -15.36
CA SER A 594 -31.64 -3.93 -16.68
C SER A 594 -32.26 -3.16 -17.85
N SER A 595 -33.32 -2.35 -17.63
CA SER A 595 -34.13 -1.71 -18.68
C SER A 595 -34.66 -2.67 -19.77
N ASP A 596 -34.38 -3.95 -19.65
CA ASP A 596 -34.81 -5.03 -20.56
C ASP A 596 -36.05 -5.73 -19.99
N MET A 597 -37.18 -5.54 -20.64
CA MET A 597 -38.45 -6.16 -20.25
C MET A 597 -38.61 -7.61 -20.75
N SER A 598 -37.56 -8.23 -21.28
CA SER A 598 -37.60 -9.62 -21.78
C SER A 598 -37.91 -10.64 -20.69
N PHE A 599 -37.67 -10.29 -19.42
CA PHE A 599 -38.06 -11.14 -18.29
C PHE A 599 -39.57 -11.41 -18.27
N LEU A 600 -40.43 -10.47 -18.67
CA LEU A 600 -41.87 -10.67 -18.74
C LEU A 600 -42.28 -11.75 -19.76
N ASP A 601 -41.53 -11.86 -20.88
CA ASP A 601 -41.77 -12.90 -21.88
C ASP A 601 -41.53 -14.31 -21.29
N ARG A 602 -40.59 -14.43 -20.33
CA ARG A 602 -40.34 -15.68 -19.62
C ARG A 602 -41.48 -15.99 -18.66
N PHE A 603 -42.03 -15.03 -17.94
CA PHE A 603 -43.24 -15.24 -17.09
C PHE A 603 -44.42 -15.64 -17.96
N LYS A 604 -44.64 -14.98 -19.10
CA LYS A 604 -45.68 -15.35 -20.08
C LYS A 604 -45.50 -16.77 -20.58
N ALA A 605 -44.30 -17.14 -20.98
CA ALA A 605 -44.01 -18.50 -21.48
C ALA A 605 -44.31 -19.58 -20.41
N LEU A 606 -43.99 -19.34 -19.15
CA LEU A 606 -44.34 -20.24 -18.06
C LEU A 606 -45.85 -20.34 -17.86
N LYS A 607 -46.58 -19.21 -17.86
CA LYS A 607 -48.04 -19.18 -17.78
C LYS A 607 -48.68 -20.02 -18.90
N GLU A 608 -48.22 -19.84 -20.14
CA GLU A 608 -48.68 -20.59 -21.32
C GLU A 608 -48.32 -22.08 -21.22
N GLN A 609 -47.09 -22.41 -20.82
CA GLN A 609 -46.63 -23.79 -20.62
C GLN A 609 -47.52 -24.55 -19.65
N TYR A 610 -47.90 -23.94 -18.51
CA TYR A 610 -48.76 -24.53 -17.52
C TYR A 610 -50.25 -24.31 -17.81
N GLN A 611 -50.59 -23.65 -18.92
CA GLN A 611 -51.98 -23.40 -19.36
C GLN A 611 -52.81 -22.68 -18.30
N ILE A 612 -52.28 -21.67 -17.67
CA ILE A 612 -52.98 -20.86 -16.66
C ILE A 612 -53.85 -19.82 -17.37
N PRO A 613 -55.15 -19.76 -17.13
CA PRO A 613 -56.07 -18.76 -17.71
C PRO A 613 -55.67 -17.33 -17.27
N ASP A 614 -56.11 -16.35 -18.09
CA ASP A 614 -55.96 -14.94 -17.75
C ASP A 614 -56.71 -14.60 -16.47
N GLY A 615 -56.16 -13.67 -15.68
CA GLY A 615 -56.79 -13.20 -14.44
C GLY A 615 -56.64 -14.09 -13.23
N LEU A 616 -55.89 -15.18 -13.31
CA LEU A 616 -55.62 -16.06 -12.15
C LEU A 616 -54.29 -15.82 -11.46
N ILE A 617 -53.32 -15.13 -12.12
CA ILE A 617 -52.07 -14.72 -11.48
C ILE A 617 -52.03 -13.21 -11.40
N ASP A 618 -51.73 -12.72 -10.23
CA ASP A 618 -51.53 -11.33 -9.91
C ASP A 618 -50.05 -11.07 -9.61
N LEU A 619 -49.43 -10.11 -10.30
CA LEU A 619 -48.03 -9.70 -10.05
C LEU A 619 -48.02 -8.47 -9.16
N GLU A 620 -47.44 -8.58 -7.97
CA GLU A 620 -47.40 -7.54 -6.98
C GLU A 620 -46.12 -6.74 -7.12
N LEU A 621 -46.22 -5.39 -7.24
CA LEU A 621 -45.16 -4.44 -7.40
C LEU A 621 -45.14 -3.52 -6.18
N THR A 622 -43.99 -3.33 -5.55
CA THR A 622 -43.90 -2.42 -4.40
C THR A 622 -43.97 -0.94 -4.82
N GLU A 623 -44.59 -0.09 -3.99
CA GLU A 623 -44.68 1.36 -4.20
C GLU A 623 -43.31 2.03 -4.41
N SER A 624 -42.25 1.49 -3.81
CA SER A 624 -40.87 2.01 -3.90
C SER A 624 -40.35 2.08 -5.34
N LEU A 625 -40.89 1.34 -6.28
CA LEU A 625 -40.58 1.40 -7.73
C LEU A 625 -40.95 2.74 -8.36
N MET A 626 -41.84 3.53 -7.72
CA MET A 626 -42.40 4.75 -8.27
C MET A 626 -41.74 6.04 -7.80
N LEU A 627 -40.71 5.94 -6.95
CA LEU A 627 -40.08 7.09 -6.30
C LEU A 627 -39.27 7.98 -7.25
N GLU A 628 -38.77 7.46 -8.37
CA GLU A 628 -37.99 8.22 -9.33
C GLU A 628 -38.81 8.60 -10.58
N ARG A 629 -39.12 9.89 -10.76
CA ARG A 629 -39.89 10.41 -11.92
C ARG A 629 -39.33 9.97 -13.29
N ARG A 630 -38.03 9.66 -13.39
CA ARG A 630 -37.42 9.20 -14.63
C ARG A 630 -37.78 7.75 -14.97
N GLU A 631 -38.09 6.93 -13.99
CA GLU A 631 -38.42 5.53 -14.14
C GLU A 631 -39.93 5.29 -14.30
N MET A 632 -40.77 6.29 -13.99
CA MET A 632 -42.23 6.18 -14.03
C MET A 632 -42.74 5.68 -15.40
N HIS A 633 -42.21 6.19 -16.50
CA HIS A 633 -42.60 5.75 -17.85
C HIS A 633 -42.29 4.26 -18.07
N LEU A 634 -41.17 3.79 -17.56
CA LEU A 634 -40.80 2.36 -17.63
C LEU A 634 -41.75 1.51 -16.81
N VAL A 635 -42.09 1.93 -15.59
CA VAL A 635 -43.04 1.24 -14.71
C VAL A 635 -44.44 1.18 -15.35
N MET A 636 -44.92 2.28 -15.90
CA MET A 636 -46.22 2.31 -16.60
C MET A 636 -46.23 1.39 -17.82
N THR A 637 -45.15 1.39 -18.61
CA THR A 637 -45.01 0.49 -19.76
C THR A 637 -44.98 -0.97 -19.32
N MET A 638 -44.31 -1.29 -18.23
CA MET A 638 -44.27 -2.62 -17.65
C MET A 638 -45.63 -3.09 -17.15
N ILE A 639 -46.36 -2.24 -16.42
CA ILE A 639 -47.71 -2.54 -15.93
C ILE A 639 -48.64 -2.85 -17.10
N ASN A 640 -48.64 -2.02 -18.16
CA ASN A 640 -49.45 -2.28 -19.36
C ASN A 640 -49.09 -3.61 -20.01
N ARG A 641 -47.80 -3.92 -20.14
CA ARG A 641 -47.35 -5.17 -20.73
C ARG A 641 -47.75 -6.40 -19.88
N ILE A 642 -47.65 -6.29 -18.53
CA ILE A 642 -48.16 -7.29 -17.59
C ILE A 642 -49.64 -7.56 -17.85
N ARG A 643 -50.46 -6.52 -17.97
CA ARG A 643 -51.90 -6.59 -18.26
C ARG A 643 -52.18 -7.19 -19.61
N ASP A 644 -51.47 -6.78 -20.64
CA ASP A 644 -51.61 -7.31 -22.03
C ASP A 644 -51.28 -8.79 -22.14
N MET A 645 -50.44 -9.30 -21.23
CA MET A 645 -50.14 -10.74 -21.11
C MET A 645 -51.17 -11.52 -20.29
N GLY A 646 -52.28 -10.88 -19.87
CA GLY A 646 -53.35 -11.51 -19.14
C GLY A 646 -53.08 -11.77 -17.64
N PHE A 647 -52.10 -11.08 -17.08
CA PHE A 647 -51.88 -11.05 -15.63
C PHE A 647 -52.76 -9.96 -14.96
N LEU A 648 -53.11 -10.16 -13.72
CA LEU A 648 -53.50 -9.08 -12.82
C LEU A 648 -52.23 -8.34 -12.37
N CYS A 649 -52.35 -7.10 -11.95
CA CYS A 649 -51.22 -6.33 -11.44
C CYS A 649 -51.65 -5.52 -10.21
N SER A 650 -50.98 -5.70 -9.10
CA SER A 650 -51.25 -5.03 -7.84
C SER A 650 -50.09 -4.13 -7.43
N ILE A 651 -50.41 -3.03 -6.77
CA ILE A 651 -49.39 -2.19 -6.08
C ILE A 651 -49.42 -2.59 -4.61
N ASP A 652 -48.24 -2.93 -4.10
CA ASP A 652 -48.02 -3.34 -2.71
C ASP A 652 -47.47 -2.21 -1.85
N ASP A 653 -47.68 -2.26 -0.53
CA ASP A 653 -47.21 -1.26 0.47
C ASP A 653 -47.69 0.15 0.18
N PHE A 654 -48.86 0.35 -0.45
CA PHE A 654 -49.28 1.68 -0.85
C PHE A 654 -49.53 2.59 0.35
N GLY A 655 -48.87 3.78 0.32
CA GLY A 655 -48.97 4.83 1.32
C GLY A 655 -47.82 4.89 2.31
N PHE A 656 -46.84 4.00 2.20
CA PHE A 656 -45.60 4.06 2.98
C PHE A 656 -44.62 5.10 2.44
N GLY A 657 -44.70 5.42 1.13
CA GLY A 657 -43.79 6.31 0.43
C GLY A 657 -44.38 7.69 0.11
N TYR A 658 -43.61 8.47 -0.67
CA TYR A 658 -44.02 9.80 -1.16
C TYR A 658 -44.84 9.73 -2.45
N SER A 659 -45.49 8.61 -2.78
CA SER A 659 -46.31 8.53 -3.98
C SER A 659 -47.49 9.48 -3.89
N SER A 660 -47.52 10.42 -4.82
CA SER A 660 -48.68 11.34 -4.83
C SER A 660 -49.89 10.59 -5.35
N LEU A 661 -51.05 10.80 -4.73
CA LEU A 661 -52.36 10.34 -5.22
C LEU A 661 -52.56 10.65 -6.71
N THR A 662 -51.83 11.62 -7.24
CA THR A 662 -51.84 12.01 -8.66
C THR A 662 -51.30 10.89 -9.57
N MET A 663 -50.47 9.99 -9.06
CA MET A 663 -49.89 8.88 -9.84
C MET A 663 -50.90 7.74 -10.03
N LEU A 664 -51.74 7.46 -9.03
CA LEU A 664 -52.74 6.38 -9.11
C LEU A 664 -53.63 6.49 -10.35
N LYS A 665 -54.02 7.71 -10.75
CA LYS A 665 -54.89 7.92 -11.92
C LYS A 665 -54.27 7.46 -13.24
N ASP A 666 -52.94 7.46 -13.33
CA ASP A 666 -52.19 7.14 -14.55
C ASP A 666 -51.75 5.67 -14.63
N LEU A 667 -51.92 4.90 -13.52
CA LEU A 667 -51.54 3.50 -13.42
C LEU A 667 -52.68 2.58 -13.83
N ASN A 668 -52.40 1.63 -14.72
CA ASN A 668 -53.35 0.60 -15.19
C ASN A 668 -53.27 -0.65 -14.32
N VAL A 669 -53.31 -0.50 -13.00
CA VAL A 669 -53.28 -1.64 -12.06
C VAL A 669 -54.70 -2.13 -11.75
N THR A 670 -54.79 -3.39 -11.35
CA THR A 670 -56.09 -4.00 -10.96
C THR A 670 -56.41 -3.81 -9.49
N THR A 671 -55.38 -3.75 -8.66
CA THR A 671 -55.56 -3.79 -7.21
C THR A 671 -54.53 -2.87 -6.52
N VAL A 672 -54.96 -2.23 -5.44
CA VAL A 672 -54.13 -1.50 -4.51
C VAL A 672 -54.16 -2.21 -3.16
N LYS A 673 -52.99 -2.51 -2.58
CA LYS A 673 -52.86 -3.09 -1.27
C LYS A 673 -52.53 -1.99 -0.26
N LEU A 674 -53.39 -1.77 0.71
CA LEU A 674 -53.21 -0.76 1.77
C LEU A 674 -52.33 -1.38 2.87
N ASP A 675 -51.18 -0.72 3.12
CA ASP A 675 -50.25 -1.14 4.13
C ASP A 675 -50.85 -1.08 5.54
N ARG A 676 -50.40 -1.98 6.39
CA ARG A 676 -50.79 -2.13 7.80
C ARG A 676 -50.73 -0.77 8.58
N GLN A 677 -49.81 0.10 8.26
CA GLN A 677 -49.61 1.37 8.98
C GLN A 677 -50.87 2.25 8.96
N PHE A 678 -51.67 2.19 7.88
CA PHE A 678 -52.96 2.92 7.82
C PHE A 678 -53.93 2.42 8.87
N LEU A 679 -53.81 1.16 9.29
CA LEU A 679 -54.71 0.50 10.23
C LEU A 679 -54.26 0.57 11.69
N LEU A 680 -53.00 0.98 11.94
CA LEU A 680 -52.45 1.09 13.30
C LEU A 680 -52.97 2.27 14.10
N ASN A 681 -53.39 3.34 13.43
CA ASN A 681 -53.93 4.54 14.08
C ASN A 681 -55.46 4.43 14.24
N GLU A 682 -55.94 4.17 15.45
CA GLU A 682 -57.37 3.93 15.78
C GLU A 682 -58.25 5.18 15.82
N ASN A 683 -57.73 6.38 15.39
CA ASN A 683 -58.53 7.61 15.43
C ASN A 683 -59.48 7.71 14.22
N GLU A 684 -60.60 8.39 14.42
CA GLU A 684 -61.63 8.55 13.39
C GLU A 684 -61.14 9.23 12.12
N LYS A 685 -60.12 10.15 12.22
CA LYS A 685 -59.54 10.83 11.06
C LYS A 685 -58.76 9.86 10.19
N SER A 686 -58.01 8.95 10.79
CA SER A 686 -57.25 7.91 10.05
C SER A 686 -58.19 7.01 9.29
N TRP A 687 -59.25 6.56 9.93
CA TRP A 687 -60.27 5.73 9.26
C TRP A 687 -61.02 6.48 8.14
N MET A 688 -61.31 7.77 8.30
CA MET A 688 -61.84 8.57 7.23
C MET A 688 -60.90 8.61 6.00
N VAL A 689 -59.58 8.72 6.20
CA VAL A 689 -58.60 8.67 5.12
C VAL A 689 -58.62 7.29 4.44
N VAL A 690 -58.67 6.21 5.19
CA VAL A 690 -58.75 4.82 4.66
C VAL A 690 -60.00 4.66 3.79
N CYS A 691 -61.19 5.09 4.28
CA CYS A 691 -62.42 4.99 3.51
C CYS A 691 -62.36 5.82 2.23
N GLN A 692 -61.78 7.04 2.27
CA GLN A 692 -61.66 7.88 1.08
C GLN A 692 -60.67 7.30 0.09
N LEU A 693 -59.59 6.64 0.52
CA LEU A 693 -58.66 5.94 -0.34
C LEU A 693 -59.33 4.74 -1.05
N ILE A 694 -60.10 3.94 -0.32
CA ILE A 694 -60.90 2.82 -0.89
C ILE A 694 -61.84 3.33 -1.96
N GLN A 695 -62.62 4.39 -1.67
CA GLN A 695 -63.52 5.01 -2.65
C GLN A 695 -62.80 5.58 -3.86
N LEU A 696 -61.64 6.20 -3.65
CA LEU A 696 -60.82 6.71 -4.76
C LEU A 696 -60.32 5.62 -5.66
N ALA A 697 -59.82 4.53 -5.10
CA ALA A 697 -59.38 3.34 -5.86
C ALA A 697 -60.55 2.75 -6.68
N HIS A 698 -61.74 2.59 -6.07
CA HIS A 698 -62.93 2.12 -6.76
C HIS A 698 -63.37 3.07 -7.93
N ASN A 699 -63.30 4.39 -7.73
CA ASN A 699 -63.60 5.35 -8.77
C ASN A 699 -62.61 5.29 -9.94
N LEU A 700 -61.40 4.80 -9.69
CA LEU A 700 -60.39 4.56 -10.70
C LEU A 700 -60.45 3.12 -11.31
N GLY A 701 -61.46 2.31 -10.88
CA GLY A 701 -61.68 0.96 -11.38
C GLY A 701 -60.70 -0.08 -10.78
N MET A 702 -60.15 0.19 -9.63
CA MET A 702 -59.22 -0.69 -8.91
C MET A 702 -59.90 -1.34 -7.71
N SER A 703 -59.59 -2.59 -7.41
CA SER A 703 -59.96 -3.23 -6.16
C SER A 703 -58.98 -2.89 -5.06
N VAL A 704 -59.41 -3.06 -3.80
CA VAL A 704 -58.56 -2.77 -2.64
C VAL A 704 -58.42 -3.98 -1.75
N VAL A 705 -57.17 -4.29 -1.37
CA VAL A 705 -56.82 -5.25 -0.34
C VAL A 705 -56.26 -4.52 0.88
N ALA A 706 -56.85 -4.73 2.06
CA ALA A 706 -56.31 -4.23 3.31
C ALA A 706 -55.41 -5.28 3.95
N GLU A 707 -54.15 -4.91 4.23
CA GLU A 707 -53.14 -5.79 4.76
C GLU A 707 -52.94 -5.65 6.27
N GLY A 708 -52.35 -6.71 6.88
CA GLY A 708 -51.95 -6.71 8.27
C GLY A 708 -53.08 -6.54 9.25
N VAL A 709 -54.33 -6.87 8.86
CA VAL A 709 -55.51 -6.82 9.72
C VAL A 709 -55.43 -7.92 10.80
N ASP A 710 -55.42 -7.52 12.06
CA ASP A 710 -55.27 -8.43 13.19
C ASP A 710 -56.36 -8.31 14.26
N GLN A 711 -57.27 -7.31 14.13
CA GLN A 711 -58.35 -7.07 15.06
C GLN A 711 -59.77 -7.19 14.41
N PRO A 712 -60.78 -7.72 15.11
CA PRO A 712 -62.13 -7.81 14.57
C PRO A 712 -62.73 -6.47 14.22
N ASP A 713 -62.49 -5.45 15.03
CA ASP A 713 -63.02 -4.07 14.81
C ASP A 713 -62.52 -3.46 13.51
N GLN A 714 -61.31 -3.81 13.11
CA GLN A 714 -60.76 -3.37 11.81
C GLN A 714 -61.54 -3.99 10.66
N VAL A 715 -61.95 -5.27 10.78
CA VAL A 715 -62.73 -5.95 9.74
C VAL A 715 -64.06 -5.28 9.54
N GLU A 716 -64.77 -4.96 10.62
CA GLU A 716 -66.08 -4.28 10.52
C GLU A 716 -65.95 -2.89 9.89
N LYS A 717 -64.98 -2.08 10.30
CA LYS A 717 -64.72 -0.78 9.70
C LYS A 717 -64.34 -0.86 8.22
N LEU A 718 -63.51 -1.86 7.83
CA LEU A 718 -63.18 -2.09 6.44
C LEU A 718 -64.38 -2.52 5.60
N LYS A 719 -65.31 -3.31 6.17
CA LYS A 719 -66.59 -3.60 5.54
C LYS A 719 -67.43 -2.33 5.32
N GLU A 720 -67.52 -1.46 6.33
CA GLU A 720 -68.24 -0.20 6.21
C GLU A 720 -67.64 0.71 5.14
N CYS A 721 -66.29 0.73 5.02
CA CYS A 721 -65.60 1.46 3.96
C CYS A 721 -65.71 0.81 2.57
N GLY A 722 -66.23 -0.42 2.46
CA GLY A 722 -66.38 -1.13 1.21
C GLY A 722 -65.15 -1.84 0.69
N CYS A 723 -64.21 -2.22 1.56
CA CYS A 723 -63.00 -2.92 1.15
C CYS A 723 -63.32 -4.26 0.51
N ASP A 724 -62.66 -4.59 -0.61
CA ASP A 724 -62.94 -5.79 -1.41
C ASP A 724 -62.37 -7.06 -0.79
N LEU A 725 -61.12 -7.00 -0.34
CA LEU A 725 -60.40 -8.12 0.23
C LEU A 725 -59.63 -7.70 1.48
N ILE A 726 -59.54 -8.62 2.41
CA ILE A 726 -58.79 -8.43 3.66
C ILE A 726 -57.80 -9.57 3.79
N GLN A 727 -56.56 -9.19 4.12
CA GLN A 727 -55.43 -10.09 4.39
C GLN A 727 -54.86 -9.78 5.77
N GLY A 728 -54.73 -10.75 6.63
CA GLY A 728 -54.16 -10.54 7.95
C GLY A 728 -54.27 -11.71 8.88
N TYR A 729 -53.66 -11.58 10.05
CA TYR A 729 -53.64 -12.64 11.06
C TYR A 729 -55.01 -12.87 11.71
N ILE A 730 -55.92 -11.98 11.53
CA ILE A 730 -57.30 -12.19 11.95
C ILE A 730 -57.94 -13.44 11.28
N TYR A 731 -57.58 -13.70 10.03
CA TYR A 731 -58.07 -14.86 9.29
C TYR A 731 -57.06 -16.02 9.34
N ALA A 732 -55.81 -15.73 8.93
CA ALA A 732 -54.77 -16.75 8.98
C ALA A 732 -53.36 -16.13 8.79
N LYS A 733 -52.37 -16.80 9.37
CA LYS A 733 -50.96 -16.55 9.04
C LYS A 733 -50.63 -17.24 7.71
N PRO A 734 -49.54 -16.83 7.03
CA PRO A 734 -48.99 -17.60 5.90
C PRO A 734 -48.83 -19.08 6.29
N MET A 735 -49.42 -19.97 5.51
CA MET A 735 -49.47 -21.41 5.79
C MET A 735 -48.97 -22.24 4.61
N PRO A 736 -48.56 -23.49 4.85
CA PRO A 736 -48.22 -24.43 3.78
C PRO A 736 -49.38 -24.63 2.82
N VAL A 737 -49.08 -24.97 1.55
CA VAL A 737 -50.08 -25.21 0.51
C VAL A 737 -51.16 -26.25 0.97
N SER A 738 -50.74 -27.30 1.65
CA SER A 738 -51.66 -28.34 2.18
C SER A 738 -52.75 -27.77 3.11
N ASP A 739 -52.34 -26.86 3.98
CA ASP A 739 -53.21 -26.26 4.99
C ASP A 739 -54.17 -25.30 4.35
N PHE A 740 -53.65 -24.50 3.33
CA PHE A 740 -54.47 -23.63 2.52
C PHE A 740 -55.52 -24.42 1.70
N GLU A 741 -55.14 -25.53 1.03
CA GLU A 741 -56.06 -26.41 0.32
C GLU A 741 -57.14 -26.94 1.28
N HIS A 742 -56.77 -27.37 2.49
CA HIS A 742 -57.72 -27.87 3.49
C HIS A 742 -58.67 -26.77 3.99
N GLN A 743 -58.15 -25.59 4.31
CA GLN A 743 -58.96 -24.48 4.85
C GLN A 743 -59.95 -23.92 3.80
N THR A 744 -59.55 -23.91 2.53
CA THR A 744 -60.35 -23.33 1.43
C THR A 744 -61.22 -24.36 0.72
N GLY A 745 -61.00 -25.63 0.95
CA GLY A 745 -61.73 -26.72 0.27
C GLY A 745 -61.31 -26.96 -1.17
N ILE A 746 -60.06 -26.56 -1.53
CA ILE A 746 -59.47 -26.68 -2.88
C ILE A 746 -58.86 -28.09 -3.12
#